data_d3e04df9b3928a604229d297f09eadd2
#
_entry.id   d3e04df9b3928a604229d297f09eadd2
#
_cell.length_a   1.000
_cell.length_b   1.000
_cell.length_c   1.000
_cell.angle_alpha   90.00
_cell.angle_beta   90.00
_cell.angle_gamma   90.00
#
_symmetry.space_group_name_H-M   'P 1'
#
loop_
_entity.id
_entity.type
_entity.pdbx_description
1 polymer ?
#
loop_
_entity_poly.entity_id
_entity_poly.type
_entity_poly.pdbx_seq_one_letter_code
_entity_poly.pdbx_strand_id
1 'polypeptide(L)'
;MSASSWSLRNLPWFRATLAQWRYALRNTLAMCLALTIAYYLNLDEPYWAMTSAAVVSFPTVGGVISKSLGRIAGSLLGAIAALILAGHTLNEPWFFLLSMSAWLGFCTWACAHFTNNVAYAFQLAGYTAAIIAFPMVNITEASQLWDIAQARVCEVIVGILCGGMMMMILPSSSDATALLTALKNMHARLLEHASLLWQPETTDAIRTAHEGVIGQILTMNLLRIQAFWSHYRFRQQNARLNALLHQQLRMTSVISSLRRMLLNWPSPPGATREILEQLLTALASSQTDVYTVARIIAPLRPTNVADYRHVAFWQRLRYFCHLYLQSSQELHRLQSGVDDHAKLPRTSGLARHTDNAEAMWSGLRTFCTLMIIGAWSIASQWDAGANALTLAAISCVLYSAVTAPFKSLSLLMRTLVLLSLFSFVVKFGLMVQISDLWQFLLFLFPLLATMQLLKLQMPKFAALWGQLIVFMGSFIAVTNPPVYDFADFLNDNLAKIVGVALAWLAFAILRPGSDARKSRRHIRALRRDFVDQLSRHPTLSESDFESLTYHHVSQLSNSQDALARRWLLRWGVVLLNCSHVVWQLRDWESRSDPLSRVRDNCISLLRGVMSERGVQQKSLAATLAELQRICDSLARHNQPAARELAAIVWRLYCSLSQLEQAPPQGTLAS
;
A
#
# COMPACT_ATOMS: atom_id res chain seq x y z
N MET A 1 -36.67 -10.28 -4.52
CA MET A 1 -35.66 -11.17 -5.14
C MET A 1 -36.28 -11.70 -6.42
N SER A 2 -35.95 -11.07 -7.57
CA SER A 2 -36.40 -11.52 -8.87
C SER A 2 -35.61 -12.78 -9.26
N ALA A 3 -36.34 -13.83 -9.67
CA ALA A 3 -35.75 -15.04 -10.21
C ALA A 3 -34.89 -14.71 -11.44
N SER A 4 -33.58 -14.64 -11.26
CA SER A 4 -32.64 -14.51 -12.37
C SER A 4 -32.69 -15.81 -13.16
N SER A 5 -33.22 -15.73 -14.37
CA SER A 5 -33.24 -16.83 -15.35
C SER A 5 -31.86 -17.48 -15.44
N TRP A 6 -31.78 -18.74 -15.14
CA TRP A 6 -30.62 -19.60 -15.31
C TRP A 6 -30.33 -19.72 -16.82
N SER A 7 -29.56 -18.82 -17.38
CA SER A 7 -29.05 -18.95 -18.73
C SER A 7 -27.60 -19.38 -18.67
N LEU A 8 -27.20 -20.34 -19.53
CA LEU A 8 -25.80 -20.79 -19.68
C LEU A 8 -24.81 -19.63 -19.88
N ARG A 9 -25.29 -18.51 -20.45
CA ARG A 9 -24.53 -17.26 -20.62
C ARG A 9 -24.12 -16.60 -19.28
N ASN A 10 -24.75 -16.97 -18.16
CA ASN A 10 -24.44 -16.45 -16.83
C ASN A 10 -23.31 -17.19 -16.13
N LEU A 11 -22.86 -18.33 -16.69
CA LEU A 11 -21.73 -19.08 -16.13
C LEU A 11 -20.42 -18.28 -16.28
N PRO A 12 -19.49 -18.37 -15.31
CA PRO A 12 -18.22 -17.62 -15.30
C PRO A 12 -17.39 -17.85 -16.57
N TRP A 13 -17.48 -19.02 -17.17
CA TRP A 13 -16.74 -19.37 -18.37
C TRP A 13 -17.16 -18.56 -19.61
N PHE A 14 -18.45 -18.30 -19.78
CA PHE A 14 -18.97 -17.56 -20.92
C PHE A 14 -18.93 -16.03 -20.77
N ARG A 15 -18.76 -15.53 -19.54
CA ARG A 15 -18.60 -14.10 -19.25
C ARG A 15 -17.15 -13.63 -19.26
N ALA A 16 -16.20 -14.55 -19.25
CA ALA A 16 -14.79 -14.22 -19.14
C ALA A 16 -14.27 -13.56 -20.43
N THR A 17 -13.56 -12.45 -20.29
CA THR A 17 -12.80 -11.84 -21.38
C THR A 17 -11.59 -12.70 -21.73
N LEU A 18 -11.06 -12.52 -22.96
CA LEU A 18 -9.85 -13.24 -23.39
C LEU A 18 -8.66 -13.00 -22.46
N ALA A 19 -8.52 -11.80 -21.90
CA ALA A 19 -7.48 -11.47 -20.93
C ALA A 19 -7.65 -12.24 -19.62
N GLN A 20 -8.88 -12.39 -19.13
CA GLN A 20 -9.20 -13.19 -17.93
C GLN A 20 -8.93 -14.67 -18.16
N TRP A 21 -9.29 -15.20 -19.32
CA TRP A 21 -8.97 -16.57 -19.71
C TRP A 21 -7.48 -16.82 -19.81
N ARG A 22 -6.71 -15.94 -20.44
CA ARG A 22 -5.25 -16.05 -20.51
C ARG A 22 -4.62 -16.09 -19.10
N TYR A 23 -5.08 -15.22 -18.21
CA TYR A 23 -4.60 -15.21 -16.83
C TYR A 23 -4.95 -16.52 -16.10
N ALA A 24 -6.20 -16.98 -16.17
CA ALA A 24 -6.66 -18.18 -15.50
C ALA A 24 -5.94 -19.43 -16.01
N LEU A 25 -5.85 -19.61 -17.35
CA LEU A 25 -5.17 -20.74 -17.96
C LEU A 25 -3.69 -20.76 -17.62
N ARG A 26 -3.01 -19.62 -17.74
CA ARG A 26 -1.59 -19.50 -17.41
C ARG A 26 -1.30 -19.97 -15.98
N ASN A 27 -2.06 -19.45 -15.01
CA ASN A 27 -1.84 -19.76 -13.61
C ASN A 27 -2.22 -21.22 -13.27
N THR A 28 -3.30 -21.72 -13.86
CA THR A 28 -3.70 -23.12 -13.69
C THR A 28 -2.67 -24.08 -14.29
N LEU A 29 -2.19 -23.80 -15.50
CA LEU A 29 -1.12 -24.59 -16.12
C LEU A 29 0.16 -24.56 -15.29
N ALA A 30 0.56 -23.39 -14.76
CA ALA A 30 1.72 -23.28 -13.89
C ALA A 30 1.58 -24.14 -12.63
N MET A 31 0.40 -24.14 -12.00
CA MET A 31 0.11 -24.92 -10.80
C MET A 31 0.13 -26.43 -11.07
N CYS A 32 -0.54 -26.88 -12.15
CA CYS A 32 -0.56 -28.27 -12.55
C CYS A 32 0.82 -28.77 -12.95
N LEU A 33 1.59 -27.97 -13.71
CA LEU A 33 2.96 -28.29 -14.10
C LEU A 33 3.89 -28.39 -12.87
N ALA A 34 3.79 -27.46 -11.92
CA ALA A 34 4.57 -27.48 -10.69
C ALA A 34 4.27 -28.75 -9.87
N LEU A 35 3.00 -29.10 -9.74
CA LEU A 35 2.57 -30.33 -9.08
C LEU A 35 3.16 -31.59 -9.77
N THR A 36 3.05 -31.64 -11.08
CA THR A 36 3.57 -32.75 -11.88
C THR A 36 5.08 -32.93 -11.72
N ILE A 37 5.84 -31.84 -11.86
CA ILE A 37 7.31 -31.90 -11.70
C ILE A 37 7.68 -32.29 -10.27
N ALA A 38 7.00 -31.81 -9.26
CA ALA A 38 7.25 -32.15 -7.86
C ALA A 38 7.00 -33.67 -7.61
N TYR A 39 5.96 -34.24 -8.22
CA TYR A 39 5.72 -35.70 -8.19
C TYR A 39 6.85 -36.52 -8.88
N TYR A 40 7.30 -36.09 -10.06
CA TYR A 40 8.39 -36.75 -10.75
C TYR A 40 9.74 -36.64 -10.05
N LEU A 41 9.94 -35.58 -9.27
CA LEU A 41 11.13 -35.40 -8.42
C LEU A 41 11.01 -36.16 -7.08
N ASN A 42 9.94 -36.92 -6.86
CA ASN A 42 9.66 -37.65 -5.63
C ASN A 42 9.73 -36.75 -4.37
N LEU A 43 9.19 -35.52 -4.44
CA LEU A 43 9.06 -34.69 -3.28
C LEU A 43 7.86 -35.14 -2.42
N ASP A 44 8.02 -35.15 -1.11
CA ASP A 44 7.02 -35.73 -0.18
C ASP A 44 5.70 -34.95 -0.19
N GLU A 45 5.75 -33.62 -0.30
CA GLU A 45 4.58 -32.75 -0.25
C GLU A 45 4.44 -31.88 -1.51
N PRO A 46 4.18 -32.47 -2.70
CA PRO A 46 4.21 -31.79 -3.99
C PRO A 46 3.21 -30.64 -4.12
N TYR A 47 2.18 -30.58 -3.26
CA TYR A 47 1.21 -29.48 -3.21
C TYR A 47 1.86 -28.14 -2.84
N TRP A 48 3.02 -28.12 -2.21
CA TRP A 48 3.72 -26.85 -1.93
C TRP A 48 4.32 -26.22 -3.17
N ALA A 49 4.74 -27.01 -4.14
CA ALA A 49 5.17 -26.50 -5.44
C ALA A 49 3.97 -25.84 -6.16
N MET A 50 2.81 -26.50 -6.15
CA MET A 50 1.55 -25.94 -6.67
C MET A 50 1.16 -24.64 -5.96
N THR A 51 1.21 -24.64 -4.63
CA THR A 51 0.93 -23.44 -3.80
C THR A 51 1.91 -22.31 -4.10
N SER A 52 3.20 -22.64 -4.32
CA SER A 52 4.23 -21.67 -4.67
C SER A 52 3.97 -21.02 -6.03
N ALA A 53 3.58 -21.81 -7.03
CA ALA A 53 3.16 -21.30 -8.34
C ALA A 53 1.93 -20.38 -8.21
N ALA A 54 0.93 -20.75 -7.39
CA ALA A 54 -0.27 -19.95 -7.15
C ALA A 54 0.05 -18.60 -6.50
N VAL A 55 0.92 -18.58 -5.50
CA VAL A 55 1.30 -17.37 -4.74
C VAL A 55 2.15 -16.41 -5.57
N VAL A 56 3.03 -16.94 -6.46
CA VAL A 56 3.88 -16.10 -7.34
C VAL A 56 3.09 -15.56 -8.53
N SER A 57 1.92 -16.10 -8.83
CA SER A 57 1.05 -15.64 -9.91
C SER A 57 0.66 -14.18 -9.77
N PHE A 58 1.17 -13.33 -10.66
CA PHE A 58 0.82 -11.92 -10.79
C PHE A 58 0.36 -11.60 -12.20
N PRO A 59 -0.46 -10.55 -12.37
CA PRO A 59 -0.84 -10.11 -13.72
C PRO A 59 0.35 -9.64 -14.56
N THR A 60 1.46 -9.26 -13.93
CA THR A 60 2.58 -8.55 -14.53
C THR A 60 3.90 -9.32 -14.36
N VAL A 61 4.80 -9.23 -15.35
CA VAL A 61 6.12 -9.90 -15.33
C VAL A 61 6.98 -9.40 -14.16
N GLY A 62 7.03 -8.10 -13.98
CA GLY A 62 7.82 -7.49 -12.90
C GLY A 62 7.30 -7.85 -11.51
N GLY A 63 5.97 -7.99 -11.37
CA GLY A 63 5.35 -8.49 -10.15
C GLY A 63 5.77 -9.93 -9.85
N VAL A 64 5.82 -10.79 -10.86
CA VAL A 64 6.30 -12.18 -10.73
C VAL A 64 7.77 -12.20 -10.32
N ILE A 65 8.66 -11.49 -11.03
CA ILE A 65 10.10 -11.44 -10.73
C ILE A 65 10.37 -10.91 -9.31
N SER A 66 9.78 -9.77 -8.99
CA SER A 66 9.95 -9.12 -7.68
C SER A 66 9.54 -10.04 -6.53
N LYS A 67 8.40 -10.70 -6.67
CA LYS A 67 7.86 -11.61 -5.67
C LYS A 67 8.64 -12.91 -5.60
N SER A 68 9.10 -13.43 -6.74
CA SER A 68 9.94 -14.62 -6.81
C SER A 68 11.26 -14.45 -6.07
N LEU A 69 11.95 -13.33 -6.27
CA LEU A 69 13.20 -13.03 -5.56
C LEU A 69 12.99 -12.94 -4.04
N GLY A 70 11.94 -12.25 -3.60
CA GLY A 70 11.58 -12.19 -2.18
C GLY A 70 11.24 -13.57 -1.61
N ARG A 71 10.60 -14.43 -2.43
CA ARG A 71 10.23 -15.79 -2.02
C ARG A 71 11.45 -16.70 -1.89
N ILE A 72 12.37 -16.68 -2.83
CA ILE A 72 13.62 -17.46 -2.76
C ILE A 72 14.42 -17.03 -1.53
N ALA A 73 14.69 -15.72 -1.40
CA ALA A 73 15.47 -15.20 -0.27
C ALA A 73 14.83 -15.52 1.08
N GLY A 74 13.52 -15.35 1.21
CA GLY A 74 12.81 -15.65 2.46
C GLY A 74 12.75 -17.13 2.78
N SER A 75 12.52 -18.00 1.78
CA SER A 75 12.51 -19.44 2.00
C SER A 75 13.89 -19.99 2.38
N LEU A 76 14.97 -19.51 1.75
CA LEU A 76 16.32 -19.87 2.13
C LEU A 76 16.66 -19.43 3.55
N LEU A 77 16.35 -18.18 3.89
CA LEU A 77 16.57 -17.65 5.24
C LEU A 77 15.76 -18.43 6.29
N GLY A 78 14.52 -18.79 5.97
CA GLY A 78 13.67 -19.60 6.85
C GLY A 78 14.17 -21.04 7.02
N ALA A 79 14.63 -21.67 5.94
CA ALA A 79 15.21 -23.00 6.00
C ALA A 79 16.50 -23.02 6.84
N ILE A 80 17.40 -22.07 6.63
CA ILE A 80 18.63 -21.92 7.45
C ILE A 80 18.28 -21.70 8.93
N ALA A 81 17.31 -20.84 9.20
CA ALA A 81 16.89 -20.59 10.59
C ALA A 81 16.27 -21.85 11.22
N ALA A 82 15.45 -22.61 10.49
CA ALA A 82 14.89 -23.88 10.96
C ALA A 82 16.00 -24.91 11.27
N LEU A 83 16.98 -25.07 10.38
CA LEU A 83 18.11 -25.99 10.59
C LEU A 83 18.93 -25.61 11.82
N ILE A 84 19.24 -24.33 12.01
CA ILE A 84 20.01 -23.88 13.16
C ILE A 84 19.19 -24.02 14.45
N LEU A 85 17.96 -23.51 14.48
CA LEU A 85 17.16 -23.47 15.70
C LEU A 85 16.70 -24.88 16.09
N ALA A 86 16.08 -25.62 15.18
CA ALA A 86 15.62 -26.98 15.47
C ALA A 86 16.79 -27.92 15.73
N GLY A 87 17.87 -27.86 14.92
CA GLY A 87 19.05 -28.71 15.10
C GLY A 87 19.70 -28.60 16.46
N HIS A 88 19.62 -27.44 17.15
CA HIS A 88 20.20 -27.22 18.47
C HIS A 88 19.20 -27.37 19.61
N THR A 89 17.90 -27.24 19.38
CA THR A 89 16.92 -27.10 20.47
C THR A 89 15.83 -28.19 20.46
N LEU A 90 15.78 -29.06 19.44
CA LEU A 90 14.71 -30.05 19.28
C LEU A 90 14.59 -31.02 20.47
N ASN A 91 15.74 -31.34 21.12
CA ASN A 91 15.79 -32.24 22.27
C ASN A 91 15.10 -31.71 23.54
N GLU A 92 14.89 -30.39 23.61
CA GLU A 92 14.29 -29.72 24.75
C GLU A 92 13.03 -28.96 24.31
N PRO A 93 11.82 -29.54 24.44
CA PRO A 93 10.59 -29.02 23.86
C PRO A 93 10.29 -27.57 24.23
N TRP A 94 10.57 -27.17 25.48
CA TRP A 94 10.33 -25.79 25.92
C TRP A 94 11.32 -24.80 25.31
N PHE A 95 12.59 -25.20 25.17
CA PHE A 95 13.60 -24.34 24.55
C PHE A 95 13.41 -24.24 23.04
N PHE A 96 13.00 -25.34 22.41
CA PHE A 96 12.57 -25.34 20.99
C PHE A 96 11.39 -24.39 20.76
N LEU A 97 10.34 -24.50 21.59
CA LEU A 97 9.18 -23.62 21.49
C LEU A 97 9.56 -22.15 21.68
N LEU A 98 10.40 -21.84 22.69
CA LEU A 98 10.88 -20.49 22.97
C LEU A 98 11.66 -19.91 21.78
N SER A 99 12.64 -20.65 21.26
CA SER A 99 13.51 -20.22 20.16
C SER A 99 12.74 -19.99 18.86
N MET A 100 11.84 -20.92 18.51
CA MET A 100 10.98 -20.79 17.33
C MET A 100 9.97 -19.65 17.46
N SER A 101 9.35 -19.49 18.63
CA SER A 101 8.43 -18.37 18.88
C SER A 101 9.13 -17.03 18.82
N ALA A 102 10.37 -16.93 19.33
CA ALA A 102 11.20 -15.73 19.24
C ALA A 102 11.57 -15.39 17.79
N TRP A 103 11.97 -16.38 16.99
CA TRP A 103 12.25 -16.20 15.57
C TRP A 103 11.00 -15.69 14.80
N LEU A 104 9.86 -16.32 15.03
CA LEU A 104 8.60 -15.93 14.39
C LEU A 104 8.12 -14.55 14.82
N GLY A 105 8.31 -14.21 16.12
CA GLY A 105 8.08 -12.86 16.63
C GLY A 105 8.98 -11.83 15.97
N PHE A 106 10.27 -12.12 15.82
CA PHE A 106 11.22 -11.26 15.10
C PHE A 106 10.84 -11.09 13.63
N CYS A 107 10.54 -12.17 12.92
CA CYS A 107 10.12 -12.12 11.52
C CYS A 107 8.83 -11.29 11.35
N THR A 108 7.88 -11.40 12.28
CA THR A 108 6.65 -10.62 12.28
C THR A 108 6.92 -9.14 12.51
N TRP A 109 7.79 -8.81 13.46
CA TRP A 109 8.26 -7.43 13.68
C TRP A 109 8.94 -6.87 12.44
N ALA A 110 9.89 -7.60 11.85
CA ALA A 110 10.60 -7.19 10.65
C ALA A 110 9.66 -6.98 9.45
N CYS A 111 8.69 -7.89 9.26
CA CYS A 111 7.66 -7.76 8.23
C CYS A 111 6.82 -6.47 8.39
N ALA A 112 6.50 -6.09 9.63
CA ALA A 112 5.73 -4.88 9.92
C ALA A 112 6.61 -3.61 9.83
N HIS A 113 7.91 -3.71 10.12
CA HIS A 113 8.86 -2.59 10.10
C HIS A 113 9.35 -2.26 8.70
N PHE A 114 9.75 -3.27 7.92
CA PHE A 114 10.25 -3.10 6.57
C PHE A 114 9.11 -2.96 5.55
N THR A 115 9.46 -2.66 4.30
CA THR A 115 8.49 -2.48 3.21
C THR A 115 8.88 -3.29 1.98
N ASN A 116 7.91 -3.49 1.06
CA ASN A 116 8.13 -4.13 -0.23
C ASN A 116 8.68 -5.57 -0.11
N ASN A 117 9.68 -5.91 -0.92
CA ASN A 117 10.23 -7.26 -1.02
C ASN A 117 10.94 -7.72 0.25
N VAL A 118 11.51 -6.80 1.03
CA VAL A 118 12.18 -7.12 2.30
C VAL A 118 11.15 -7.59 3.33
N ALA A 119 10.04 -6.87 3.47
CA ALA A 119 8.93 -7.29 4.33
C ALA A 119 8.41 -8.68 3.94
N TYR A 120 8.23 -8.90 2.63
CA TYR A 120 7.78 -10.19 2.10
C TYR A 120 8.79 -11.31 2.35
N ALA A 121 10.10 -11.05 2.24
CA ALA A 121 11.14 -12.03 2.53
C ALA A 121 11.14 -12.44 4.03
N PHE A 122 11.00 -11.49 4.97
CA PHE A 122 10.88 -11.83 6.40
C PHE A 122 9.58 -12.57 6.71
N GLN A 123 8.49 -12.21 6.04
CA GLN A 123 7.23 -12.95 6.15
C GLN A 123 7.41 -14.43 5.80
N LEU A 124 8.08 -14.69 4.68
CA LEU A 124 8.39 -16.05 4.26
C LEU A 124 9.38 -16.75 5.18
N ALA A 125 10.44 -16.06 5.60
CA ALA A 125 11.43 -16.61 6.51
C ALA A 125 10.79 -17.12 7.82
N GLY A 126 9.79 -16.37 8.32
CA GLY A 126 9.03 -16.80 9.49
C GLY A 126 8.27 -18.10 9.25
N TYR A 127 7.31 -18.08 8.32
CA TYR A 127 6.45 -19.26 8.17
C TYR A 127 7.14 -20.45 7.49
N THR A 128 8.18 -20.24 6.68
CA THR A 128 8.97 -21.36 6.13
C THR A 128 9.70 -22.10 7.25
N ALA A 129 10.28 -21.37 8.21
CA ALA A 129 10.90 -21.99 9.37
C ALA A 129 9.86 -22.79 10.20
N ALA A 130 8.65 -22.26 10.36
CA ALA A 130 7.57 -22.97 11.06
C ALA A 130 7.14 -24.26 10.36
N ILE A 131 7.00 -24.21 9.01
CA ILE A 131 6.63 -25.38 8.20
C ILE A 131 7.68 -26.49 8.27
N ILE A 132 8.96 -26.14 8.37
CA ILE A 132 10.07 -27.10 8.45
C ILE A 132 10.23 -27.65 9.87
N ALA A 133 10.21 -26.76 10.86
CA ALA A 133 10.63 -27.12 12.22
C ALA A 133 9.51 -27.73 13.08
N PHE A 134 8.26 -27.26 12.99
CA PHE A 134 7.20 -27.79 13.86
C PHE A 134 6.82 -29.25 13.60
N PRO A 135 6.77 -29.77 12.35
CA PRO A 135 6.54 -31.19 12.12
C PRO A 135 7.59 -32.11 12.75
N MET A 136 8.83 -31.61 12.95
CA MET A 136 9.92 -32.37 13.56
C MET A 136 9.65 -32.75 15.01
N VAL A 137 8.71 -32.12 15.72
CA VAL A 137 8.35 -32.47 17.09
C VAL A 137 7.85 -33.93 17.19
N ASN A 138 7.22 -34.41 16.12
CA ASN A 138 6.67 -35.78 16.05
C ASN A 138 7.65 -36.79 15.40
N ILE A 139 8.84 -36.33 14.98
CA ILE A 139 9.82 -37.14 14.25
C ILE A 139 11.05 -37.34 15.15
N THR A 140 11.43 -38.59 15.36
CA THR A 140 12.54 -38.95 16.25
C THR A 140 13.92 -38.83 15.60
N GLU A 141 14.01 -38.80 14.27
CA GLU A 141 15.26 -38.81 13.51
C GLU A 141 15.66 -37.37 13.08
N ALA A 142 16.69 -36.83 13.69
CA ALA A 142 17.20 -35.48 13.38
C ALA A 142 17.71 -35.34 11.91
N SER A 143 18.09 -36.43 11.24
CA SER A 143 18.48 -36.43 9.84
C SER A 143 17.38 -35.95 8.91
N GLN A 144 16.13 -36.27 9.22
CA GLN A 144 14.98 -35.88 8.42
C GLN A 144 14.74 -34.33 8.38
N LEU A 145 15.30 -33.60 9.34
CA LEU A 145 15.23 -32.13 9.33
C LEU A 145 15.88 -31.54 8.05
N TRP A 146 17.02 -32.10 7.65
CA TRP A 146 17.70 -31.67 6.43
C TRP A 146 16.87 -32.01 5.18
N ASP A 147 16.33 -33.21 5.13
CA ASP A 147 15.54 -33.66 3.97
C ASP A 147 14.26 -32.83 3.80
N ILE A 148 13.55 -32.55 4.90
CA ILE A 148 12.37 -31.68 4.89
C ILE A 148 12.74 -30.25 4.47
N ALA A 149 13.85 -29.71 4.99
CA ALA A 149 14.29 -28.37 4.62
C ALA A 149 14.67 -28.28 3.14
N GLN A 150 15.39 -29.27 2.62
CA GLN A 150 15.77 -29.38 1.21
C GLN A 150 14.54 -29.55 0.31
N ALA A 151 13.63 -30.47 0.63
CA ALA A 151 12.38 -30.67 -0.10
C ALA A 151 11.57 -29.38 -0.19
N ARG A 152 11.44 -28.66 0.93
CA ARG A 152 10.71 -27.39 0.97
C ARG A 152 11.30 -26.31 0.07
N VAL A 153 12.62 -26.16 0.05
CA VAL A 153 13.31 -25.22 -0.84
C VAL A 153 13.13 -25.62 -2.31
N CYS A 154 13.29 -26.93 -2.63
CA CYS A 154 13.07 -27.45 -3.97
C CYS A 154 11.64 -27.20 -4.47
N GLU A 155 10.63 -27.48 -3.66
CA GLU A 155 9.21 -27.24 -3.98
C GLU A 155 8.93 -25.76 -4.29
N VAL A 156 9.50 -24.88 -3.50
CA VAL A 156 9.36 -23.43 -3.74
C VAL A 156 10.01 -23.03 -5.06
N ILE A 157 11.23 -23.53 -5.35
CA ILE A 157 11.96 -23.24 -6.60
C ILE A 157 11.19 -23.79 -7.81
N VAL A 158 10.71 -25.04 -7.76
CA VAL A 158 9.91 -25.64 -8.82
C VAL A 158 8.66 -24.80 -9.10
N GLY A 159 7.92 -24.40 -8.06
CA GLY A 159 6.74 -23.56 -8.22
C GLY A 159 7.05 -22.21 -8.87
N ILE A 160 8.15 -21.58 -8.48
CA ILE A 160 8.60 -20.29 -9.05
C ILE A 160 9.00 -20.46 -10.52
N LEU A 161 9.76 -21.50 -10.85
CA LEU A 161 10.20 -21.75 -12.24
C LEU A 161 9.00 -22.03 -13.15
N CYS A 162 8.06 -22.85 -12.72
CA CYS A 162 6.83 -23.12 -13.47
C CYS A 162 6.00 -21.85 -13.67
N GLY A 163 5.83 -21.03 -12.63
CA GLY A 163 5.14 -19.74 -12.73
C GLY A 163 5.81 -18.78 -13.70
N GLY A 164 7.13 -18.67 -13.63
CA GLY A 164 7.96 -17.86 -14.53
C GLY A 164 7.90 -18.34 -15.98
N MET A 165 8.03 -19.65 -16.20
CA MET A 165 7.96 -20.26 -17.53
C MET A 165 6.60 -20.03 -18.19
N MET A 166 5.50 -20.25 -17.48
CA MET A 166 4.17 -19.99 -18.00
C MET A 166 3.93 -18.52 -18.29
N MET A 167 4.59 -17.61 -17.57
CA MET A 167 4.55 -16.18 -17.85
C MET A 167 5.27 -15.82 -19.16
N MET A 168 6.32 -16.54 -19.53
CA MET A 168 7.03 -16.35 -20.80
C MET A 168 6.22 -16.92 -21.99
N ILE A 169 5.56 -18.06 -21.81
CA ILE A 169 4.77 -18.73 -22.86
C ILE A 169 3.46 -17.98 -23.12
N LEU A 170 2.78 -17.53 -22.06
CA LEU A 170 1.51 -16.82 -22.14
C LEU A 170 1.65 -15.42 -21.53
N PRO A 171 2.33 -14.48 -22.22
CA PRO A 171 2.59 -13.17 -21.69
C PRO A 171 1.29 -12.39 -21.46
N SER A 172 1.28 -11.65 -20.39
CA SER A 172 0.24 -10.69 -20.05
C SER A 172 0.54 -9.33 -20.68
N SER A 173 -0.36 -8.34 -20.48
CA SER A 173 -0.11 -6.96 -20.86
C SER A 173 1.22 -6.47 -20.25
N SER A 174 1.98 -5.71 -21.03
CA SER A 174 3.26 -5.17 -20.59
C SER A 174 3.07 -4.25 -19.38
N ASP A 175 3.87 -4.43 -18.32
CA ASP A 175 3.91 -3.52 -17.15
C ASP A 175 4.17 -2.08 -17.57
N ALA A 176 4.96 -1.91 -18.63
CA ALA A 176 5.26 -0.64 -19.23
C ALA A 176 3.99 0.08 -19.74
N THR A 177 3.18 -0.62 -20.53
CA THR A 177 1.94 -0.03 -21.07
C THR A 177 0.93 0.23 -19.96
N ALA A 178 0.83 -0.64 -18.97
CA ALA A 178 -0.05 -0.45 -17.82
C ALA A 178 0.36 0.78 -17.00
N LEU A 179 1.65 0.95 -16.72
CA LEU A 179 2.18 2.11 -15.99
C LEU A 179 1.96 3.42 -16.78
N LEU A 180 2.34 3.44 -18.07
CA LEU A 180 2.18 4.62 -18.89
C LEU A 180 0.72 5.03 -19.07
N THR A 181 -0.18 4.04 -19.22
CA THR A 181 -1.63 4.28 -19.29
C THR A 181 -2.16 4.82 -17.96
N ALA A 182 -1.73 4.26 -16.84
CA ALA A 182 -2.10 4.75 -15.50
C ALA A 182 -1.63 6.19 -15.26
N LEU A 183 -0.39 6.53 -15.66
CA LEU A 183 0.17 7.88 -15.57
C LEU A 183 -0.60 8.87 -16.45
N LYS A 184 -0.96 8.48 -17.67
CA LYS A 184 -1.78 9.30 -18.59
C LYS A 184 -3.18 9.54 -18.03
N ASN A 185 -3.84 8.49 -17.55
CA ASN A 185 -5.17 8.60 -16.96
C ASN A 185 -5.14 9.49 -15.71
N MET A 186 -4.06 9.44 -14.95
CA MET A 186 -3.88 10.30 -13.78
C MET A 186 -3.76 11.77 -14.19
N HIS A 187 -3.04 12.08 -15.27
CA HIS A 187 -2.93 13.43 -15.80
C HIS A 187 -4.31 14.02 -16.17
N ALA A 188 -5.15 13.22 -16.85
CA ALA A 188 -6.52 13.62 -17.17
C ALA A 188 -7.37 13.86 -15.90
N ARG A 189 -7.25 13.01 -14.89
CA ARG A 189 -7.96 13.17 -13.63
C ARG A 189 -7.51 14.37 -12.80
N LEU A 190 -6.25 14.77 -12.89
CA LEU A 190 -5.79 16.01 -12.26
C LEU A 190 -6.47 17.24 -12.85
N LEU A 191 -6.71 17.25 -14.18
CA LEU A 191 -7.50 18.31 -14.82
C LEU A 191 -8.96 18.27 -14.42
N GLU A 192 -9.55 17.08 -14.36
CA GLU A 192 -10.93 16.91 -13.86
C GLU A 192 -11.04 17.41 -12.41
N HIS A 193 -10.05 17.09 -11.55
CA HIS A 193 -10.00 17.63 -10.19
C HIS A 193 -9.85 19.16 -10.19
N ALA A 194 -9.06 19.71 -11.09
CA ALA A 194 -8.92 21.16 -11.25
C ALA A 194 -10.20 21.85 -11.75
N SER A 195 -11.06 21.17 -12.54
CA SER A 195 -12.34 21.72 -12.95
C SER A 195 -13.35 21.94 -11.81
N LEU A 196 -13.09 21.34 -10.64
CA LEU A 196 -13.89 21.52 -9.44
C LEU A 196 -13.51 22.76 -8.62
N LEU A 197 -12.54 23.58 -9.08
CA LEU A 197 -12.02 24.74 -8.33
C LEU A 197 -13.10 25.73 -7.92
N TRP A 198 -14.12 25.95 -8.77
CA TRP A 198 -15.18 26.95 -8.57
C TRP A 198 -16.55 26.37 -8.22
N GLN A 199 -16.66 25.07 -8.05
CA GLN A 199 -17.93 24.49 -7.63
C GLN A 199 -18.27 24.84 -6.19
N PRO A 200 -19.53 25.23 -5.89
CA PRO A 200 -19.98 25.47 -4.53
C PRO A 200 -19.81 24.18 -3.69
N GLU A 201 -19.52 24.35 -2.41
CA GLU A 201 -19.17 23.27 -1.52
C GLU A 201 -20.27 22.20 -1.35
N THR A 202 -20.25 21.18 -2.17
CA THR A 202 -20.66 19.86 -1.73
C THR A 202 -19.39 19.16 -1.18
N THR A 203 -19.13 19.41 0.10
CA THR A 203 -17.87 19.07 0.78
C THR A 203 -17.47 17.60 0.61
N ASP A 204 -18.43 16.71 0.43
CA ASP A 204 -18.20 15.27 0.31
C ASP A 204 -17.74 14.82 -1.09
N ALA A 205 -18.27 15.39 -2.18
CA ALA A 205 -17.88 15.00 -3.54
C ALA A 205 -16.44 15.42 -3.86
N ILE A 206 -16.03 16.60 -3.42
CA ILE A 206 -14.67 17.12 -3.63
C ILE A 206 -13.66 16.37 -2.77
N ARG A 207 -14.06 16.01 -1.56
CA ARG A 207 -13.25 15.18 -0.68
C ARG A 207 -13.03 13.80 -1.28
N THR A 208 -14.08 13.14 -1.78
CA THR A 208 -13.96 11.82 -2.42
C THR A 208 -13.13 11.87 -3.69
N ALA A 209 -13.22 12.95 -4.48
CA ALA A 209 -12.34 13.16 -5.63
C ALA A 209 -10.88 13.31 -5.22
N HIS A 210 -10.59 14.11 -4.18
CA HIS A 210 -9.23 14.30 -3.66
C HIS A 210 -8.64 13.01 -3.08
N GLU A 211 -9.40 12.26 -2.28
CA GLU A 211 -9.02 10.94 -1.77
C GLU A 211 -8.72 9.96 -2.91
N GLY A 212 -9.57 9.95 -3.94
CA GLY A 212 -9.42 9.12 -5.12
C GLY A 212 -8.12 9.39 -5.89
N VAL A 213 -7.79 10.67 -6.08
CA VAL A 213 -6.54 11.10 -6.74
C VAL A 213 -5.32 10.63 -5.96
N ILE A 214 -5.27 10.88 -4.65
CA ILE A 214 -4.16 10.47 -3.79
C ILE A 214 -4.01 8.93 -3.79
N GLY A 215 -5.09 8.19 -3.61
CA GLY A 215 -5.08 6.73 -3.60
C GLY A 215 -4.54 6.14 -4.91
N GLN A 216 -4.86 6.75 -6.05
CA GLN A 216 -4.35 6.31 -7.35
C GLN A 216 -2.87 6.59 -7.54
N ILE A 217 -2.36 7.77 -7.12
CA ILE A 217 -0.93 8.08 -7.20
C ILE A 217 -0.13 7.07 -6.37
N LEU A 218 -0.61 6.70 -5.19
CA LEU A 218 0.03 5.69 -4.36
C LEU A 218 0.00 4.28 -4.99
N THR A 219 -1.11 3.94 -5.67
CA THR A 219 -1.21 2.68 -6.43
C THR A 219 -0.25 2.67 -7.62
N MET A 220 -0.05 3.79 -8.30
CA MET A 220 0.93 3.91 -9.39
C MET A 220 2.37 3.68 -8.91
N ASN A 221 2.69 4.01 -7.66
CA ASN A 221 4.00 3.68 -7.10
C ASN A 221 4.26 2.16 -7.05
N LEU A 222 3.23 1.35 -6.82
CA LEU A 222 3.34 -0.11 -6.90
C LEU A 222 3.59 -0.57 -8.33
N LEU A 223 2.88 -0.01 -9.31
CA LEU A 223 3.11 -0.30 -10.74
C LEU A 223 4.52 0.11 -11.18
N ARG A 224 5.04 1.23 -10.68
CA ARG A 224 6.42 1.66 -10.92
C ARG A 224 7.44 0.63 -10.41
N ILE A 225 7.25 0.11 -9.20
CA ILE A 225 8.12 -0.93 -8.63
C ILE A 225 8.07 -2.18 -9.50
N GLN A 226 6.90 -2.58 -10.00
CA GLN A 226 6.77 -3.72 -10.90
C GLN A 226 7.47 -3.46 -12.24
N ALA A 227 7.27 -2.30 -12.85
CA ALA A 227 7.93 -1.90 -14.09
C ALA A 227 9.47 -1.83 -13.96
N PHE A 228 9.99 -1.43 -12.80
CA PHE A 228 11.42 -1.45 -12.49
C PHE A 228 12.03 -2.85 -12.62
N TRP A 229 11.29 -3.89 -12.20
CA TRP A 229 11.78 -5.27 -12.27
C TRP A 229 11.59 -5.91 -13.65
N SER A 230 10.59 -5.48 -14.44
CA SER A 230 10.27 -6.09 -15.73
C SER A 230 11.03 -5.51 -16.91
N HIS A 231 11.43 -4.23 -16.85
CA HIS A 231 12.01 -3.54 -18.00
C HIS A 231 13.25 -2.74 -17.63
N TYR A 232 14.37 -3.02 -18.31
CA TYR A 232 15.65 -2.34 -18.15
C TYR A 232 15.51 -0.81 -18.29
N ARG A 233 14.75 -0.35 -19.27
CA ARG A 233 14.47 1.07 -19.51
C ARG A 233 13.87 1.78 -18.29
N PHE A 234 12.86 1.22 -17.64
CA PHE A 234 12.24 1.81 -16.47
C PHE A 234 13.15 1.74 -15.23
N ARG A 235 14.08 0.78 -15.22
CA ARG A 235 15.13 0.72 -14.18
C ARG A 235 16.07 1.92 -14.29
N GLN A 236 16.50 2.27 -15.50
CA GLN A 236 17.34 3.46 -15.73
C GLN A 236 16.59 4.76 -15.47
N GLN A 237 15.32 4.82 -15.86
CA GLN A 237 14.49 6.03 -15.74
C GLN A 237 13.73 6.09 -14.40
N ASN A 238 14.08 5.28 -13.40
CA ASN A 238 13.38 5.21 -12.12
C ASN A 238 13.38 6.57 -11.36
N ALA A 239 14.44 7.35 -11.46
CA ALA A 239 14.51 8.69 -10.87
C ALA A 239 13.48 9.64 -11.52
N ARG A 240 13.32 9.59 -12.85
CA ARG A 240 12.30 10.38 -13.59
C ARG A 240 10.90 9.99 -13.21
N LEU A 241 10.63 8.68 -13.08
CA LEU A 241 9.34 8.19 -12.63
C LEU A 241 9.00 8.65 -11.20
N ASN A 242 9.97 8.62 -10.29
CA ASN A 242 9.80 9.17 -8.96
C ASN A 242 9.49 10.68 -9.01
N ALA A 243 10.26 11.45 -9.76
CA ALA A 243 10.04 12.88 -9.91
C ALA A 243 8.65 13.20 -10.48
N LEU A 244 8.20 12.42 -11.46
CA LEU A 244 6.84 12.56 -12.04
C LEU A 244 5.75 12.29 -11.00
N LEU A 245 5.87 11.24 -10.20
CA LEU A 245 4.92 10.94 -9.13
C LEU A 245 4.89 12.06 -8.06
N HIS A 246 6.05 12.59 -7.67
CA HIS A 246 6.13 13.75 -6.77
C HIS A 246 5.48 14.99 -7.38
N GLN A 247 5.69 15.26 -8.68
CA GLN A 247 5.04 16.38 -9.37
C GLN A 247 3.51 16.23 -9.38
N GLN A 248 3.00 15.02 -9.63
CA GLN A 248 1.54 14.75 -9.60
C GLN A 248 0.95 14.93 -8.19
N LEU A 249 1.65 14.48 -7.14
CA LEU A 249 1.25 14.75 -5.75
C LEU A 249 1.24 16.25 -5.46
N ARG A 250 2.28 16.97 -5.87
CA ARG A 250 2.39 18.43 -5.70
C ARG A 250 1.31 19.19 -6.45
N MET A 251 0.93 18.77 -7.66
CA MET A 251 -0.21 19.36 -8.37
C MET A 251 -1.51 19.26 -7.58
N THR A 252 -1.74 18.14 -6.90
CA THR A 252 -2.94 17.95 -6.06
C THR A 252 -3.01 18.98 -4.92
N SER A 253 -1.87 19.25 -4.26
CA SER A 253 -1.80 20.29 -3.21
C SER A 253 -1.95 21.69 -3.77
N VAL A 254 -1.39 21.95 -4.98
CA VAL A 254 -1.53 23.26 -5.64
C VAL A 254 -2.98 23.54 -6.02
N ILE A 255 -3.71 22.56 -6.56
CA ILE A 255 -5.14 22.68 -6.87
C ILE A 255 -5.94 23.03 -5.59
N SER A 256 -5.65 22.31 -4.49
CA SER A 256 -6.28 22.62 -3.19
C SER A 256 -5.99 24.04 -2.70
N SER A 257 -4.75 24.50 -2.86
CA SER A 257 -4.34 25.86 -2.51
C SER A 257 -5.05 26.93 -3.36
N LEU A 258 -5.11 26.74 -4.69
CA LEU A 258 -5.83 27.65 -5.61
C LEU A 258 -7.30 27.77 -5.24
N ARG A 259 -7.94 26.65 -4.96
CA ARG A 259 -9.35 26.67 -4.52
C ARG A 259 -9.53 27.50 -3.24
N ARG A 260 -8.65 27.34 -2.24
CA ARG A 260 -8.74 28.11 -0.99
C ARG A 260 -8.55 29.60 -1.20
N MET A 261 -7.66 29.97 -2.13
CA MET A 261 -7.51 31.37 -2.50
C MET A 261 -8.78 31.92 -3.12
N LEU A 262 -9.42 31.19 -4.04
CA LEU A 262 -10.68 31.64 -4.65
C LEU A 262 -11.82 31.78 -3.62
N LEU A 263 -11.92 30.88 -2.66
CA LEU A 263 -12.93 30.93 -1.59
C LEU A 263 -12.73 32.09 -0.60
N ASN A 264 -11.47 32.49 -0.36
CA ASN A 264 -11.14 33.60 0.56
C ASN A 264 -10.93 34.94 -0.18
N TRP A 265 -11.17 34.99 -1.48
CA TRP A 265 -11.03 36.19 -2.30
C TRP A 265 -12.43 36.83 -2.54
N PRO A 266 -12.77 37.95 -1.89
CA PRO A 266 -14.13 38.50 -1.93
C PRO A 266 -14.59 38.92 -3.35
N SER A 267 -13.66 39.38 -4.18
CA SER A 267 -13.96 39.90 -5.53
C SER A 267 -12.85 39.52 -6.51
N PRO A 268 -12.83 38.24 -6.98
CA PRO A 268 -11.92 37.85 -8.03
C PRO A 268 -12.28 38.55 -9.35
N PRO A 269 -11.32 38.81 -10.26
CA PRO A 269 -11.61 39.40 -11.57
C PRO A 269 -12.71 38.62 -12.29
N GLY A 270 -13.70 39.34 -12.91
CA GLY A 270 -14.91 38.72 -13.46
C GLY A 270 -14.67 37.62 -14.50
N ALA A 271 -13.60 37.75 -15.31
CA ALA A 271 -13.23 36.78 -16.32
C ALA A 271 -12.44 35.56 -15.77
N THR A 272 -12.17 35.49 -14.46
CA THR A 272 -11.30 34.43 -13.89
C THR A 272 -11.82 33.04 -14.18
N ARG A 273 -13.11 32.81 -14.09
CA ARG A 273 -13.73 31.52 -14.34
C ARG A 273 -13.59 31.08 -15.81
N GLU A 274 -13.95 31.96 -16.73
CA GLU A 274 -13.90 31.68 -18.18
C GLU A 274 -12.47 31.38 -18.63
N ILE A 275 -11.49 32.14 -18.12
CA ILE A 275 -10.07 31.93 -18.43
C ILE A 275 -9.58 30.60 -17.85
N LEU A 276 -10.00 30.22 -16.66
CA LEU A 276 -9.65 28.92 -16.08
C LEU A 276 -10.28 27.76 -16.86
N GLU A 277 -11.52 27.87 -17.33
CA GLU A 277 -12.16 26.87 -18.17
C GLU A 277 -11.44 26.72 -19.53
N GLN A 278 -11.09 27.84 -20.17
CA GLN A 278 -10.27 27.84 -21.39
C GLN A 278 -8.89 27.24 -21.16
N LEU A 279 -8.23 27.54 -20.03
CA LEU A 279 -6.95 26.99 -19.65
C LEU A 279 -7.02 25.46 -19.50
N LEU A 280 -8.01 24.95 -18.77
CA LEU A 280 -8.15 23.51 -18.55
C LEU A 280 -8.45 22.77 -19.86
N THR A 281 -9.27 23.36 -20.74
CA THR A 281 -9.53 22.81 -22.07
C THR A 281 -8.27 22.78 -22.92
N ALA A 282 -7.47 23.85 -22.89
CA ALA A 282 -6.19 23.89 -23.57
C ALA A 282 -5.22 22.85 -23.02
N LEU A 283 -5.05 22.75 -21.69
CA LEU A 283 -4.16 21.78 -21.04
C LEU A 283 -4.58 20.31 -21.31
N ALA A 284 -5.85 20.05 -21.59
CA ALA A 284 -6.33 18.73 -21.99
C ALA A 284 -5.87 18.32 -23.39
N SER A 285 -5.53 19.28 -24.25
CA SER A 285 -5.02 18.99 -25.58
C SER A 285 -3.56 18.56 -25.54
N SER A 286 -3.21 17.55 -26.35
CA SER A 286 -1.84 17.00 -26.38
C SER A 286 -0.79 17.92 -27.06
N GLN A 287 -1.24 19.01 -27.68
CA GLN A 287 -0.39 19.93 -28.46
C GLN A 287 -0.20 21.29 -27.78
N THR A 288 -0.59 21.43 -26.53
CA THR A 288 -0.50 22.71 -25.82
C THR A 288 0.94 23.02 -25.42
N ASP A 289 1.46 24.11 -25.96
CA ASP A 289 2.79 24.64 -25.65
C ASP A 289 2.74 25.72 -24.55
N VAL A 290 3.92 26.09 -24.09
CA VAL A 290 4.10 27.10 -23.04
C VAL A 290 3.54 28.48 -23.48
N TYR A 291 3.68 28.80 -24.77
CA TYR A 291 3.23 30.10 -25.32
C TYR A 291 1.69 30.20 -25.33
N THR A 292 1.00 29.13 -25.73
CA THR A 292 -0.45 29.08 -25.70
C THR A 292 -0.99 29.23 -24.28
N VAL A 293 -0.41 28.53 -23.32
CA VAL A 293 -0.79 28.65 -21.90
C VAL A 293 -0.52 30.08 -21.40
N ALA A 294 0.67 30.63 -21.67
CA ALA A 294 1.01 31.99 -21.26
C ALA A 294 0.04 33.03 -21.82
N ARG A 295 -0.40 32.88 -23.08
CA ARG A 295 -1.39 33.77 -23.73
C ARG A 295 -2.77 33.66 -23.07
N ILE A 296 -3.23 32.46 -22.73
CA ILE A 296 -4.53 32.24 -22.10
C ILE A 296 -4.57 32.87 -20.72
N ILE A 297 -3.50 32.72 -19.92
CA ILE A 297 -3.47 33.26 -18.57
C ILE A 297 -3.05 34.73 -18.50
N ALA A 298 -2.55 35.33 -19.60
CA ALA A 298 -2.10 36.71 -19.63
C ALA A 298 -3.10 37.73 -19.08
N PRO A 299 -4.43 37.63 -19.39
CA PRO A 299 -5.42 38.58 -18.85
C PRO A 299 -5.57 38.53 -17.32
N LEU A 300 -5.19 37.41 -16.68
CA LEU A 300 -5.17 37.26 -15.21
C LEU A 300 -3.90 37.85 -14.58
N ARG A 301 -2.99 38.41 -15.35
CA ARG A 301 -1.78 39.04 -14.80
C ARG A 301 -2.18 40.29 -13.99
N PRO A 302 -1.69 40.42 -12.75
CA PRO A 302 -2.03 41.56 -11.91
C PRO A 302 -1.59 42.86 -12.56
N THR A 303 -2.55 43.73 -12.91
CA THR A 303 -2.29 45.10 -13.38
C THR A 303 -1.97 46.02 -12.22
N ASN A 304 -2.65 45.79 -11.09
CA ASN A 304 -2.37 46.46 -9.82
C ASN A 304 -1.55 45.53 -8.92
N VAL A 305 -0.25 45.77 -8.86
CA VAL A 305 0.69 44.95 -8.03
C VAL A 305 0.45 45.19 -6.51
N ALA A 306 -0.36 46.18 -6.14
CA ALA A 306 -0.74 46.42 -4.73
C ALA A 306 -1.76 45.39 -4.22
N ASP A 307 -2.52 44.72 -5.09
CA ASP A 307 -3.40 43.62 -4.70
C ASP A 307 -2.61 42.33 -4.50
N TYR A 308 -2.13 42.09 -3.29
CA TYR A 308 -1.38 40.89 -2.93
C TYR A 308 -2.14 39.58 -3.15
N ARG A 309 -3.49 39.62 -3.11
CA ARG A 309 -4.36 38.45 -3.33
C ARG A 309 -4.30 38.01 -4.78
N HIS A 310 -4.39 38.97 -5.68
CA HIS A 310 -4.25 38.75 -7.12
C HIS A 310 -2.85 38.24 -7.47
N VAL A 311 -1.81 38.83 -6.89
CA VAL A 311 -0.42 38.42 -7.09
C VAL A 311 -0.22 36.96 -6.61
N ALA A 312 -0.73 36.61 -5.43
CA ALA A 312 -0.61 35.27 -4.87
C ALA A 312 -1.31 34.23 -5.74
N PHE A 313 -2.54 34.51 -6.19
CA PHE A 313 -3.30 33.63 -7.06
C PHE A 313 -2.59 33.43 -8.40
N TRP A 314 -2.12 34.50 -9.01
CA TRP A 314 -1.37 34.46 -10.27
C TRP A 314 -0.11 33.62 -10.16
N GLN A 315 0.71 33.84 -9.15
CA GLN A 315 1.93 33.07 -8.92
C GLN A 315 1.62 31.57 -8.78
N ARG A 316 0.55 31.23 -8.03
CA ARG A 316 0.18 29.83 -7.81
C ARG A 316 -0.40 29.18 -9.05
N LEU A 317 -1.19 29.91 -9.84
CA LEU A 317 -1.72 29.44 -11.14
C LEU A 317 -0.59 29.19 -12.13
N ARG A 318 0.37 30.13 -12.25
CA ARG A 318 1.54 29.98 -13.10
C ARG A 318 2.36 28.77 -12.70
N TYR A 319 2.55 28.54 -11.39
CA TYR A 319 3.23 27.38 -10.87
C TYR A 319 2.52 26.06 -11.21
N PHE A 320 1.21 26.03 -11.13
CA PHE A 320 0.39 24.88 -11.56
C PHE A 320 0.61 24.59 -13.05
N CYS A 321 0.51 25.61 -13.90
CA CYS A 321 0.72 25.44 -15.33
C CYS A 321 2.14 24.92 -15.65
N HIS A 322 3.15 25.44 -14.97
CA HIS A 322 4.54 24.99 -15.13
C HIS A 322 4.70 23.53 -14.75
N LEU A 323 4.20 23.10 -13.60
CA LEU A 323 4.24 21.71 -13.13
C LEU A 323 3.51 20.78 -14.11
N TYR A 324 2.35 21.19 -14.59
CA TYR A 324 1.56 20.38 -15.51
C TYR A 324 2.26 20.18 -16.86
N LEU A 325 2.78 21.25 -17.46
CA LEU A 325 3.51 21.20 -18.73
C LEU A 325 4.81 20.37 -18.59
N GLN A 326 5.55 20.59 -17.51
CA GLN A 326 6.77 19.82 -17.23
C GLN A 326 6.44 18.32 -17.06
N SER A 327 5.41 18.00 -16.32
CA SER A 327 4.95 16.64 -16.10
C SER A 327 4.43 15.98 -17.40
N SER A 328 3.75 16.75 -18.28
CA SER A 328 3.33 16.31 -19.60
C SER A 328 4.50 16.02 -20.53
N GLN A 329 5.51 16.88 -20.54
CA GLN A 329 6.76 16.67 -21.30
C GLN A 329 7.51 15.43 -20.84
N GLU A 330 7.66 15.23 -19.51
CA GLU A 330 8.30 14.03 -18.97
C GLU A 330 7.52 12.76 -19.32
N LEU A 331 6.19 12.81 -19.27
CA LEU A 331 5.35 11.69 -19.69
C LEU A 331 5.55 11.37 -21.20
N HIS A 332 5.61 12.38 -22.03
CA HIS A 332 5.88 12.20 -23.46
C HIS A 332 7.27 11.61 -23.74
N ARG A 333 8.30 12.07 -23.04
CA ARG A 333 9.66 11.50 -23.09
C ARG A 333 9.69 10.03 -22.65
N LEU A 334 8.95 9.68 -21.60
CA LEU A 334 8.81 8.30 -21.16
C LEU A 334 8.12 7.43 -22.22
N GLN A 335 7.19 7.98 -22.99
CA GLN A 335 6.50 7.26 -24.08
C GLN A 335 7.39 7.11 -25.32
N SER A 336 8.06 8.18 -25.76
CA SER A 336 8.87 8.19 -26.99
C SER A 336 10.19 7.40 -26.89
N GLY A 337 10.63 7.09 -25.70
CA GLY A 337 11.84 6.27 -25.52
C GLY A 337 13.15 7.03 -25.66
N VAL A 338 13.12 8.33 -25.73
CA VAL A 338 14.32 9.16 -25.86
C VAL A 338 15.09 9.11 -24.55
N ASP A 339 16.27 8.50 -24.57
CA ASP A 339 17.22 8.52 -23.47
C ASP A 339 18.00 9.85 -23.50
N ASP A 340 17.49 10.82 -22.78
CA ASP A 340 18.18 12.05 -22.50
C ASP A 340 18.98 11.87 -21.20
N HIS A 341 20.30 11.91 -21.27
CA HIS A 341 21.21 11.76 -20.13
C HIS A 341 21.24 12.99 -19.20
N ALA A 342 20.25 13.88 -19.28
CA ALA A 342 20.12 14.99 -18.35
C ALA A 342 20.12 14.47 -16.90
N LYS A 343 21.11 14.93 -16.12
CA LYS A 343 21.22 14.61 -14.69
C LYS A 343 20.02 15.20 -13.95
N LEU A 344 18.96 14.39 -13.79
CA LEU A 344 17.88 14.76 -12.88
C LEU A 344 18.38 14.67 -11.43
N PRO A 345 17.92 15.56 -10.57
CA PRO A 345 18.19 15.43 -9.13
C PRO A 345 17.72 14.06 -8.67
N ARG A 346 18.55 13.36 -7.90
CA ARG A 346 18.19 12.08 -7.28
C ARG A 346 17.07 12.33 -6.27
N THR A 347 15.83 12.20 -6.72
CA THR A 347 14.70 12.20 -5.80
C THR A 347 14.70 10.86 -5.07
N SER A 348 14.66 10.91 -3.74
CA SER A 348 14.37 9.74 -2.91
C SER A 348 13.03 9.13 -3.33
N GLY A 349 12.88 7.82 -3.16
CA GLY A 349 11.56 7.19 -3.33
C GLY A 349 10.54 7.81 -2.36
N LEU A 350 9.24 7.57 -2.60
CA LEU A 350 8.19 8.07 -1.69
C LEU A 350 8.46 7.59 -0.27
N ALA A 351 8.74 8.53 0.64
CA ALA A 351 8.99 8.25 2.04
C ALA A 351 7.74 7.65 2.71
N ARG A 352 7.96 6.69 3.60
CA ARG A 352 6.89 6.00 4.34
C ARG A 352 7.14 6.10 5.83
N HIS A 353 6.07 6.35 6.56
CA HIS A 353 6.12 6.28 8.02
C HIS A 353 6.04 4.82 8.48
N THR A 354 6.98 4.40 9.34
CA THR A 354 6.96 3.09 10.02
C THR A 354 6.62 3.30 11.48
N ASP A 355 5.52 2.71 11.95
CA ASP A 355 5.16 2.74 13.37
C ASP A 355 5.90 1.58 14.10
N ASN A 356 7.06 1.90 14.66
CA ASN A 356 7.89 0.92 15.38
C ASN A 356 7.15 0.28 16.57
N ALA A 357 6.27 1.02 17.23
CA ALA A 357 5.50 0.48 18.36
C ALA A 357 4.49 -0.56 17.88
N GLU A 358 3.83 -0.34 16.73
CA GLU A 358 2.91 -1.30 16.14
C GLU A 358 3.65 -2.55 15.62
N ALA A 359 4.82 -2.34 15.02
CA ALA A 359 5.69 -3.44 14.59
C ALA A 359 6.14 -4.32 15.77
N MET A 360 6.63 -3.71 16.85
CA MET A 360 7.01 -4.43 18.08
C MET A 360 5.83 -5.18 18.70
N TRP A 361 4.66 -4.53 18.76
CA TRP A 361 3.46 -5.18 19.29
C TRP A 361 3.02 -6.38 18.44
N SER A 362 3.16 -6.28 17.12
CA SER A 362 2.86 -7.39 16.20
C SER A 362 3.79 -8.58 16.43
N GLY A 363 5.08 -8.33 16.61
CA GLY A 363 6.06 -9.38 16.95
C GLY A 363 5.77 -10.03 18.30
N LEU A 364 5.54 -9.22 19.35
CA LEU A 364 5.21 -9.72 20.69
C LEU A 364 3.94 -10.55 20.70
N ARG A 365 2.91 -10.10 20.00
CA ARG A 365 1.65 -10.86 19.84
C ARG A 365 1.90 -12.23 19.22
N THR A 366 2.66 -12.31 18.13
CA THR A 366 3.00 -13.59 17.49
C THR A 366 3.76 -14.49 18.46
N PHE A 367 4.77 -13.95 19.15
CA PHE A 367 5.54 -14.68 20.17
C PHE A 367 4.63 -15.26 21.26
N CYS A 368 3.83 -14.43 21.91
CA CYS A 368 2.92 -14.87 22.97
C CYS A 368 1.88 -15.90 22.47
N THR A 369 1.33 -15.69 21.28
CA THR A 369 0.34 -16.61 20.69
C THR A 369 0.94 -18.00 20.50
N LEU A 370 2.13 -18.09 19.95
CA LEU A 370 2.80 -19.37 19.68
C LEU A 370 3.27 -20.04 20.98
N MET A 371 3.75 -19.25 21.95
CA MET A 371 4.09 -19.78 23.26
C MET A 371 2.89 -20.42 23.96
N ILE A 372 1.70 -19.80 23.91
CA ILE A 372 0.47 -20.32 24.51
C ILE A 372 0.00 -21.59 23.80
N ILE A 373 -0.04 -21.57 22.46
CA ILE A 373 -0.47 -22.73 21.66
C ILE A 373 0.49 -23.90 21.84
N GLY A 374 1.79 -23.60 21.81
CA GLY A 374 2.84 -24.63 21.96
C GLY A 374 2.88 -25.22 23.38
N ALA A 375 2.75 -24.39 24.41
CA ALA A 375 2.66 -24.87 25.78
C ALA A 375 1.44 -25.80 25.97
N TRP A 376 0.30 -25.43 25.39
CA TRP A 376 -0.88 -26.28 25.40
C TRP A 376 -0.66 -27.58 24.61
N SER A 377 -0.03 -27.52 23.43
CA SER A 377 0.29 -28.71 22.62
C SER A 377 1.22 -29.66 23.35
N ILE A 378 2.27 -29.15 24.01
CA ILE A 378 3.20 -29.96 24.83
C ILE A 378 2.46 -30.59 26.02
N ALA A 379 1.66 -29.81 26.74
CA ALA A 379 0.94 -30.29 27.93
C ALA A 379 -0.14 -31.32 27.62
N SER A 380 -0.83 -31.19 26.47
CA SER A 380 -1.88 -32.11 26.05
C SER A 380 -1.37 -33.34 25.33
N GLN A 381 -0.07 -33.37 24.92
CA GLN A 381 0.51 -34.41 24.07
C GLN A 381 -0.32 -34.66 22.80
N TRP A 382 -0.89 -33.59 22.22
CA TRP A 382 -1.72 -33.71 21.03
C TRP A 382 -0.86 -33.91 19.77
N ASP A 383 -0.98 -35.08 19.12
CA ASP A 383 -0.16 -35.45 17.97
C ASP A 383 -0.25 -34.46 16.80
N ALA A 384 -1.45 -33.94 16.51
CA ALA A 384 -1.64 -32.95 15.48
C ALA A 384 -1.32 -31.51 15.92
N GLY A 385 -0.82 -31.30 17.15
CA GLY A 385 -0.47 -29.98 17.68
C GLY A 385 0.56 -29.22 16.84
N ALA A 386 1.47 -29.93 16.20
CA ALA A 386 2.44 -29.36 15.25
C ALA A 386 1.74 -28.67 14.05
N ASN A 387 0.66 -29.25 13.52
CA ASN A 387 -0.14 -28.67 12.44
C ASN A 387 -0.90 -27.41 12.89
N ALA A 388 -1.41 -27.43 14.12
CA ALA A 388 -2.05 -26.25 14.72
C ALA A 388 -1.05 -25.10 14.89
N LEU A 389 0.16 -25.37 15.40
CA LEU A 389 1.24 -24.40 15.56
C LEU A 389 1.68 -23.82 14.21
N THR A 390 1.87 -24.69 13.22
CA THR A 390 2.28 -24.29 11.87
C THR A 390 1.29 -23.32 11.25
N LEU A 391 -0.02 -23.63 11.28
CA LEU A 391 -1.00 -22.77 10.66
C LEU A 391 -1.31 -21.52 11.49
N ALA A 392 -1.17 -21.59 12.82
CA ALA A 392 -1.19 -20.41 13.68
C ALA A 392 -0.02 -19.46 13.35
N ALA A 393 1.21 -19.99 13.18
CA ALA A 393 2.38 -19.23 12.81
C ALA A 393 2.22 -18.55 11.44
N ILE A 394 1.80 -19.31 10.41
CA ILE A 394 1.49 -18.77 9.08
C ILE A 394 0.47 -17.63 9.21
N SER A 395 -0.59 -17.85 9.96
CA SER A 395 -1.66 -16.86 10.13
C SER A 395 -1.19 -15.61 10.85
N CYS A 396 -0.43 -15.74 11.93
CA CYS A 396 0.11 -14.60 12.67
C CYS A 396 1.05 -13.75 11.81
N VAL A 397 1.97 -14.38 11.08
CA VAL A 397 2.94 -13.66 10.23
C VAL A 397 2.25 -13.06 8.99
N LEU A 398 1.39 -13.81 8.31
CA LEU A 398 0.73 -13.38 7.06
C LEU A 398 -0.22 -12.21 7.28
N TYR A 399 -0.98 -12.23 8.36
CA TYR A 399 -2.01 -11.21 8.63
C TYR A 399 -1.55 -10.06 9.52
N SER A 400 -0.29 -10.07 10.00
CA SER A 400 0.28 -8.97 10.78
C SER A 400 0.34 -7.64 10.02
N ALA A 401 0.62 -7.70 8.71
CA ALA A 401 0.76 -6.53 7.84
C ALA A 401 -0.56 -6.11 7.15
N VAL A 402 -1.66 -6.82 7.38
CA VAL A 402 -2.96 -6.54 6.75
C VAL A 402 -3.70 -5.45 7.53
N THR A 403 -4.33 -4.51 6.83
CA THR A 403 -5.06 -3.37 7.45
C THR A 403 -6.22 -3.78 8.36
N ALA A 404 -6.88 -4.91 8.10
CA ALA A 404 -7.98 -5.43 8.90
C ALA A 404 -7.76 -6.91 9.27
N PRO A 405 -6.77 -7.26 10.11
CA PRO A 405 -6.35 -8.64 10.35
C PRO A 405 -7.48 -9.50 10.93
N PHE A 406 -8.24 -8.97 11.86
CA PHE A 406 -9.36 -9.68 12.49
C PHE A 406 -10.43 -10.11 11.48
N LYS A 407 -10.85 -9.23 10.56
CA LYS A 407 -11.84 -9.57 9.52
C LYS A 407 -11.27 -10.58 8.51
N SER A 408 -10.00 -10.42 8.16
CA SER A 408 -9.33 -11.31 7.21
C SER A 408 -9.13 -12.71 7.78
N LEU A 409 -8.76 -12.84 9.06
CA LEU A 409 -8.67 -14.12 9.76
C LEU A 409 -10.06 -14.78 9.95
N SER A 410 -11.10 -14.00 10.26
CA SER A 410 -12.47 -14.51 10.32
C SER A 410 -12.93 -15.07 8.96
N LEU A 411 -12.58 -14.41 7.85
CA LEU A 411 -12.84 -14.93 6.51
C LEU A 411 -12.04 -16.22 6.27
N LEU A 412 -10.75 -16.24 6.62
CA LEU A 412 -9.91 -17.42 6.49
C LEU A 412 -10.50 -18.61 7.23
N MET A 413 -10.85 -18.45 8.51
CA MET A 413 -11.43 -19.52 9.32
C MET A 413 -12.67 -20.13 8.67
N ARG A 414 -13.60 -19.29 8.19
CA ARG A 414 -14.80 -19.77 7.46
C ARG A 414 -14.42 -20.51 6.17
N THR A 415 -13.45 -19.98 5.44
CA THR A 415 -12.94 -20.60 4.20
C THR A 415 -12.35 -21.98 4.48
N LEU A 416 -11.55 -22.13 5.56
CA LEU A 416 -10.91 -23.39 5.90
C LEU A 416 -11.91 -24.47 6.36
N VAL A 417 -12.97 -24.09 7.08
CA VAL A 417 -14.05 -25.01 7.44
C VAL A 417 -14.75 -25.56 6.18
N LEU A 418 -15.10 -24.67 5.22
CA LEU A 418 -15.68 -25.10 3.94
C LEU A 418 -14.71 -25.96 3.14
N LEU A 419 -13.43 -25.58 3.16
CA LEU A 419 -12.38 -26.29 2.43
C LEU A 419 -12.13 -27.69 3.03
N SER A 420 -12.20 -27.85 4.34
CA SER A 420 -12.09 -29.16 5.00
C SER A 420 -13.17 -30.12 4.55
N LEU A 421 -14.44 -29.67 4.50
CA LEU A 421 -15.56 -30.47 3.99
C LEU A 421 -15.38 -30.83 2.51
N PHE A 422 -14.98 -29.87 1.70
CA PHE A 422 -14.70 -30.09 0.27
C PHE A 422 -13.54 -31.07 0.10
N SER A 423 -12.47 -30.91 0.85
CA SER A 423 -11.27 -31.76 0.77
C SER A 423 -11.55 -33.19 1.18
N PHE A 424 -12.47 -33.41 2.14
CA PHE A 424 -12.93 -34.75 2.50
C PHE A 424 -13.58 -35.45 1.31
N VAL A 425 -14.51 -34.78 0.61
CA VAL A 425 -15.19 -35.35 -0.56
C VAL A 425 -14.19 -35.64 -1.69
N VAL A 426 -13.23 -34.73 -1.92
CA VAL A 426 -12.22 -34.95 -2.96
C VAL A 426 -11.29 -36.10 -2.60
N LYS A 427 -10.77 -36.15 -1.36
CA LYS A 427 -9.79 -37.17 -0.96
C LYS A 427 -10.42 -38.57 -0.92
N PHE A 428 -11.52 -38.75 -0.19
CA PHE A 428 -12.12 -40.06 0.04
C PHE A 428 -13.20 -40.44 -0.99
N GLY A 429 -13.81 -39.47 -1.66
CA GLY A 429 -14.79 -39.76 -2.71
C GLY A 429 -14.18 -39.89 -4.12
N LEU A 430 -13.21 -39.03 -4.44
CA LEU A 430 -12.66 -38.95 -5.79
C LEU A 430 -11.27 -39.59 -5.90
N MET A 431 -10.30 -39.16 -5.06
CA MET A 431 -8.89 -39.60 -5.22
C MET A 431 -8.69 -41.12 -5.00
N VAL A 432 -9.53 -41.74 -4.16
CA VAL A 432 -9.51 -43.20 -3.96
C VAL A 432 -9.80 -43.98 -5.27
N GLN A 433 -10.53 -43.34 -6.19
CA GLN A 433 -10.88 -43.95 -7.50
C GLN A 433 -9.86 -43.64 -8.62
N ILE A 434 -8.89 -42.77 -8.32
CA ILE A 434 -7.90 -42.29 -9.28
C ILE A 434 -6.61 -43.11 -9.09
N SER A 435 -6.16 -43.79 -10.15
CA SER A 435 -4.91 -44.54 -10.13
C SER A 435 -3.71 -43.77 -10.64
N ASP A 436 -3.95 -42.77 -11.52
CA ASP A 436 -2.89 -42.10 -12.23
C ASP A 436 -2.92 -40.55 -12.00
N LEU A 437 -1.74 -39.97 -11.94
CA LEU A 437 -1.60 -38.50 -11.78
C LEU A 437 -2.33 -37.69 -12.86
N TRP A 438 -2.36 -38.17 -14.11
CA TRP A 438 -3.03 -37.46 -15.22
C TRP A 438 -4.55 -37.39 -15.01
N GLN A 439 -5.19 -38.40 -14.41
CA GLN A 439 -6.62 -38.39 -14.08
C GLN A 439 -6.90 -37.34 -12.99
N PHE A 440 -6.02 -37.25 -11.98
CA PHE A 440 -6.12 -36.22 -10.95
C PHE A 440 -5.99 -34.80 -11.54
N LEU A 441 -5.04 -34.62 -12.45
CA LEU A 441 -4.85 -33.34 -13.15
C LEU A 441 -6.05 -32.96 -14.02
N LEU A 442 -6.70 -33.96 -14.66
CA LEU A 442 -7.90 -33.73 -15.45
C LEU A 442 -9.08 -33.18 -14.62
N PHE A 443 -9.17 -33.62 -13.36
CA PHE A 443 -10.14 -33.06 -12.41
C PHE A 443 -9.69 -31.70 -11.85
N LEU A 444 -8.43 -31.59 -11.47
CA LEU A 444 -7.86 -30.43 -10.79
C LEU A 444 -7.83 -29.19 -11.72
N PHE A 445 -7.52 -29.38 -12.99
CA PHE A 445 -7.37 -28.30 -13.95
C PHE A 445 -8.64 -27.46 -14.14
N PRO A 446 -9.82 -28.02 -14.47
CA PRO A 446 -11.03 -27.22 -14.62
C PRO A 446 -11.49 -26.59 -13.31
N LEU A 447 -11.26 -27.25 -12.17
CA LEU A 447 -11.57 -26.72 -10.85
C LEU A 447 -10.73 -25.45 -10.56
N LEU A 448 -9.42 -25.51 -10.73
CA LEU A 448 -8.52 -24.38 -10.53
C LEU A 448 -8.81 -23.26 -11.54
N ALA A 449 -9.03 -23.57 -12.81
CA ALA A 449 -9.36 -22.58 -13.83
C ALA A 449 -10.64 -21.82 -13.48
N THR A 450 -11.66 -22.54 -13.01
CA THR A 450 -12.91 -21.93 -12.57
C THR A 450 -12.71 -21.02 -11.34
N MET A 451 -11.95 -21.47 -10.34
CA MET A 451 -11.62 -20.64 -9.17
C MET A 451 -10.84 -19.39 -9.55
N GLN A 452 -9.89 -19.48 -10.48
CA GLN A 452 -9.14 -18.32 -10.98
C GLN A 452 -10.04 -17.32 -11.72
N LEU A 453 -11.00 -17.79 -12.53
CA LEU A 453 -11.98 -16.95 -13.20
C LEU A 453 -12.91 -16.27 -12.20
N LEU A 454 -13.44 -17.00 -11.22
CA LEU A 454 -14.30 -16.44 -10.17
C LEU A 454 -13.58 -15.39 -9.33
N LYS A 455 -12.30 -15.59 -9.02
CA LYS A 455 -11.45 -14.59 -8.36
C LYS A 455 -11.39 -13.27 -9.13
N LEU A 456 -11.34 -13.32 -10.46
CA LEU A 456 -11.28 -12.11 -11.31
C LEU A 456 -12.64 -11.47 -11.52
N GLN A 457 -13.69 -12.25 -11.67
CA GLN A 457 -15.04 -11.76 -11.97
C GLN A 457 -15.81 -11.26 -10.74
N MET A 458 -15.45 -11.79 -9.56
CA MET A 458 -16.10 -11.45 -8.29
C MET A 458 -15.12 -10.75 -7.33
N PRO A 459 -14.76 -9.47 -7.55
CA PRO A 459 -13.75 -8.78 -6.74
C PRO A 459 -14.11 -8.70 -5.24
N LYS A 460 -15.41 -8.70 -4.90
CA LYS A 460 -15.89 -8.79 -3.50
C LYS A 460 -15.47 -10.09 -2.81
N PHE A 461 -15.35 -11.18 -3.54
CA PHE A 461 -14.98 -12.51 -3.06
C PHE A 461 -13.57 -12.95 -3.52
N ALA A 462 -12.79 -12.04 -4.10
CA ALA A 462 -11.45 -12.37 -4.60
C ALA A 462 -10.51 -12.91 -3.52
N ALA A 463 -10.63 -12.41 -2.29
CA ALA A 463 -9.86 -12.91 -1.15
C ALA A 463 -10.23 -14.36 -0.79
N LEU A 464 -11.53 -14.69 -0.79
CA LEU A 464 -12.04 -16.06 -0.55
C LEU A 464 -11.49 -17.03 -1.59
N TRP A 465 -11.66 -16.72 -2.88
CA TRP A 465 -11.16 -17.58 -3.96
C TRP A 465 -9.63 -17.72 -3.92
N GLY A 466 -8.92 -16.63 -3.58
CA GLY A 466 -7.47 -16.67 -3.39
C GLY A 466 -7.04 -17.59 -2.25
N GLN A 467 -7.73 -17.58 -1.13
CA GLN A 467 -7.47 -18.47 0.02
C GLN A 467 -7.77 -19.93 -0.34
N LEU A 468 -8.92 -20.21 -0.99
CA LEU A 468 -9.26 -21.54 -1.45
C LEU A 468 -8.16 -22.14 -2.36
N ILE A 469 -7.69 -21.38 -3.34
CA ILE A 469 -6.64 -21.83 -4.27
C ILE A 469 -5.33 -22.14 -3.52
N VAL A 470 -4.93 -21.30 -2.57
CA VAL A 470 -3.66 -21.44 -1.86
C VAL A 470 -3.68 -22.61 -0.86
N PHE A 471 -4.78 -22.79 -0.12
CA PHE A 471 -4.85 -23.79 0.95
C PHE A 471 -5.40 -25.15 0.50
N MET A 472 -5.97 -25.24 -0.72
CA MET A 472 -6.60 -26.46 -1.20
C MET A 472 -5.66 -27.68 -1.18
N GLY A 473 -4.43 -27.52 -1.65
CA GLY A 473 -3.44 -28.61 -1.67
C GLY A 473 -3.11 -29.16 -0.29
N SER A 474 -2.92 -28.27 0.68
CA SER A 474 -2.61 -28.63 2.07
C SER A 474 -3.78 -29.30 2.79
N PHE A 475 -5.04 -28.95 2.44
CA PHE A 475 -6.24 -29.54 3.07
C PHE A 475 -6.62 -30.88 2.45
N ILE A 476 -6.42 -31.08 1.14
CA ILE A 476 -6.55 -32.39 0.50
C ILE A 476 -5.43 -33.33 0.96
N ALA A 477 -4.29 -32.76 1.39
CA ALA A 477 -3.07 -33.47 1.77
C ALA A 477 -2.60 -34.39 0.63
N VAL A 478 -2.26 -33.76 -0.49
CA VAL A 478 -1.74 -34.45 -1.68
C VAL A 478 -0.29 -34.79 -1.44
N THR A 479 -0.02 -36.00 -0.93
CA THR A 479 1.31 -36.53 -0.60
C THR A 479 1.80 -37.52 -1.67
N ASN A 480 3.09 -37.81 -1.68
CA ASN A 480 3.69 -38.82 -2.54
C ASN A 480 4.55 -39.79 -1.68
N PRO A 481 4.12 -41.05 -1.47
CA PRO A 481 2.88 -41.68 -1.93
C PRO A 481 1.59 -41.14 -1.25
N PRO A 482 0.40 -41.31 -1.87
CA PRO A 482 -0.85 -40.89 -1.30
C PRO A 482 -1.24 -41.75 -0.08
N VAL A 483 -1.59 -41.08 1.04
CA VAL A 483 -2.00 -41.72 2.28
C VAL A 483 -3.49 -41.46 2.52
N TYR A 484 -4.26 -42.52 2.81
CA TYR A 484 -5.71 -42.51 2.97
C TYR A 484 -6.14 -42.88 4.42
N ASP A 485 -5.49 -42.31 5.42
CA ASP A 485 -5.95 -42.45 6.80
C ASP A 485 -7.03 -41.39 7.11
N PHE A 486 -8.21 -41.84 7.53
CA PHE A 486 -9.33 -40.96 7.82
C PHE A 486 -9.14 -40.23 9.16
N ALA A 487 -8.61 -40.92 10.17
CA ALA A 487 -8.43 -40.35 11.50
C ALA A 487 -7.37 -39.24 11.48
N ASP A 488 -6.23 -39.51 10.83
CA ASP A 488 -5.15 -38.54 10.65
C ASP A 488 -5.62 -37.35 9.81
N PHE A 489 -6.33 -37.60 8.72
CA PHE A 489 -6.89 -36.52 7.89
C PHE A 489 -7.82 -35.60 8.66
N LEU A 490 -8.73 -36.17 9.46
CA LEU A 490 -9.68 -35.38 10.25
C LEU A 490 -8.96 -34.58 11.34
N ASN A 491 -8.05 -35.25 12.07
CA ASN A 491 -7.29 -34.64 13.15
C ASN A 491 -6.39 -33.50 12.64
N ASP A 492 -5.68 -33.69 11.54
CA ASP A 492 -4.82 -32.70 10.90
C ASP A 492 -5.61 -31.46 10.43
N ASN A 493 -6.73 -31.68 9.73
CA ASN A 493 -7.54 -30.58 9.25
C ASN A 493 -8.24 -29.81 10.41
N LEU A 494 -8.66 -30.54 11.46
CA LEU A 494 -9.17 -29.93 12.67
C LEU A 494 -8.09 -29.10 13.37
N ALA A 495 -6.88 -29.65 13.49
CA ALA A 495 -5.72 -28.94 14.08
C ALA A 495 -5.40 -27.63 13.35
N LYS A 496 -5.41 -27.67 12.02
CA LYS A 496 -5.19 -26.48 11.17
C LYS A 496 -6.26 -25.42 11.44
N ILE A 497 -7.54 -25.81 11.55
CA ILE A 497 -8.64 -24.89 11.85
C ILE A 497 -8.51 -24.32 13.26
N VAL A 498 -8.19 -25.16 14.26
CA VAL A 498 -7.94 -24.75 15.65
C VAL A 498 -6.79 -23.76 15.73
N GLY A 499 -5.68 -24.00 15.03
CA GLY A 499 -4.53 -23.08 14.96
C GLY A 499 -4.93 -21.69 14.46
N VAL A 500 -5.74 -21.61 13.40
CA VAL A 500 -6.25 -20.33 12.90
C VAL A 500 -7.25 -19.69 13.86
N ALA A 501 -8.10 -20.49 14.51
CA ALA A 501 -9.05 -19.98 15.50
C ALA A 501 -8.33 -19.37 16.72
N LEU A 502 -7.26 -20.00 17.20
CA LEU A 502 -6.44 -19.49 18.29
C LEU A 502 -5.67 -18.22 17.87
N ALA A 503 -5.13 -18.18 16.64
CA ALA A 503 -4.55 -16.96 16.08
C ALA A 503 -5.59 -15.83 15.98
N TRP A 504 -6.81 -16.13 15.51
CA TRP A 504 -7.92 -15.17 15.46
C TRP A 504 -8.29 -14.65 16.86
N LEU A 505 -8.35 -15.54 17.85
CA LEU A 505 -8.62 -15.18 19.25
C LEU A 505 -7.50 -14.27 19.80
N ALA A 506 -6.24 -14.59 19.52
CA ALA A 506 -5.09 -13.75 19.91
C ALA A 506 -5.17 -12.35 19.28
N PHE A 507 -5.57 -12.24 18.01
CA PHE A 507 -5.80 -10.95 17.36
C PHE A 507 -7.03 -10.22 17.92
N ALA A 508 -7.99 -10.92 18.50
CA ALA A 508 -9.16 -10.33 19.17
C ALA A 508 -8.81 -9.77 20.56
N ILE A 509 -8.03 -10.53 21.35
CA ILE A 509 -7.65 -10.18 22.73
C ILE A 509 -6.47 -9.21 22.75
N LEU A 510 -5.38 -9.56 22.04
CA LEU A 510 -4.14 -8.78 21.98
C LEU A 510 -4.22 -7.72 20.88
N ARG A 511 -5.30 -6.96 20.82
CA ARG A 511 -5.47 -5.91 19.82
C ARG A 511 -4.41 -4.82 20.02
N PRO A 512 -3.69 -4.41 18.98
CA PRO A 512 -2.88 -3.20 19.02
C PRO A 512 -3.81 -1.99 19.03
N GLY A 513 -4.33 -1.60 20.18
CA GLY A 513 -5.20 -0.44 20.33
C GLY A 513 -6.40 -0.36 19.34
N SER A 514 -7.47 0.33 19.72
CA SER A 514 -8.59 0.61 18.79
C SER A 514 -8.07 1.35 17.53
N ASP A 515 -8.78 1.24 16.41
CA ASP A 515 -8.48 2.02 15.19
C ASP A 515 -8.29 3.51 15.50
N ALA A 516 -9.01 4.01 16.51
CA ALA A 516 -8.83 5.34 17.06
C ALA A 516 -7.42 5.61 17.64
N ARG A 517 -6.78 4.63 18.32
CA ARG A 517 -5.40 4.80 18.81
C ARG A 517 -4.38 4.81 17.69
N LYS A 518 -4.58 3.98 16.65
CA LYS A 518 -3.74 4.01 15.43
C LYS A 518 -3.86 5.36 14.75
N SER A 519 -5.07 5.82 14.53
CA SER A 519 -5.35 7.11 13.94
C SER A 519 -4.71 8.27 14.74
N ARG A 520 -4.82 8.24 16.07
CA ARG A 520 -4.16 9.24 16.94
C ARG A 520 -2.63 9.21 16.82
N ARG A 521 -2.00 8.04 16.66
CA ARG A 521 -0.55 7.93 16.46
C ARG A 521 -0.13 8.55 15.13
N HIS A 522 -0.83 8.25 14.04
CA HIS A 522 -0.57 8.85 12.73
C HIS A 522 -0.74 10.38 12.77
N ILE A 523 -1.78 10.87 13.43
CA ILE A 523 -2.01 12.30 13.60
C ILE A 523 -0.89 12.97 14.42
N ARG A 524 -0.44 12.33 15.52
CA ARG A 524 0.67 12.86 16.32
C ARG A 524 1.98 12.85 15.54
N ALA A 525 2.25 11.79 14.78
CA ALA A 525 3.43 11.71 13.92
C ALA A 525 3.44 12.84 12.90
N LEU A 526 2.34 13.02 12.17
CA LEU A 526 2.20 14.08 11.17
C LEU A 526 2.39 15.48 11.80
N ARG A 527 1.84 15.73 13.00
CA ARG A 527 2.04 16.99 13.72
C ARG A 527 3.50 17.19 14.11
N ARG A 528 4.15 16.16 14.65
CA ARG A 528 5.57 16.24 15.03
C ARG A 528 6.46 16.52 13.83
N ASP A 529 6.20 15.84 12.71
CA ASP A 529 6.95 16.04 11.47
C ASP A 529 6.72 17.45 10.90
N PHE A 530 5.50 18.00 11.06
CA PHE A 530 5.22 19.39 10.70
C PHE A 530 5.91 20.41 11.63
N VAL A 531 5.94 20.16 12.94
CA VAL A 531 6.66 21.03 13.90
C VAL A 531 8.16 21.01 13.59
N ASP A 532 8.72 19.86 13.17
CA ASP A 532 10.09 19.78 12.64
C ASP A 532 10.29 20.71 11.44
N GLN A 533 9.31 20.78 10.51
CA GLN A 533 9.35 21.70 9.38
C GLN A 533 9.39 23.18 9.81
N LEU A 534 8.94 23.54 11.01
CA LEU A 534 9.02 24.89 11.55
C LEU A 534 10.36 25.19 12.24
N SER A 535 11.23 24.20 12.42
CA SER A 535 12.57 24.38 12.99
C SER A 535 13.50 25.11 12.00
N ARG A 536 14.59 25.71 12.48
CA ARG A 536 15.58 26.37 11.60
C ARG A 536 16.26 25.39 10.64
N HIS A 537 16.50 24.15 11.10
CA HIS A 537 17.11 23.08 10.32
C HIS A 537 16.20 21.86 10.39
N PRO A 538 15.25 21.72 9.45
CA PRO A 538 14.34 20.58 9.42
C PRO A 538 15.14 19.31 9.07
N THR A 539 14.79 18.22 9.71
CA THR A 539 15.39 16.90 9.45
C THR A 539 14.88 16.28 8.15
N LEU A 540 13.65 16.62 7.77
CA LEU A 540 12.98 16.13 6.57
C LEU A 540 13.04 17.18 5.45
N SER A 541 13.32 16.74 4.23
CA SER A 541 13.17 17.59 3.06
C SER A 541 11.70 17.90 2.77
N GLU A 542 11.42 18.93 1.95
CA GLU A 542 10.06 19.27 1.52
C GLU A 542 9.36 18.07 0.85
N SER A 543 10.06 17.38 -0.04
CA SER A 543 9.53 16.21 -0.78
C SER A 543 9.29 15.01 0.13
N ASP A 544 10.11 14.80 1.15
CA ASP A 544 9.93 13.71 2.10
C ASP A 544 8.74 13.99 3.01
N PHE A 545 8.59 15.22 3.52
CA PHE A 545 7.41 15.61 4.31
C PHE A 545 6.12 15.49 3.49
N GLU A 546 6.16 15.92 2.21
CA GLU A 546 5.02 15.78 1.29
C GLU A 546 4.61 14.32 1.12
N SER A 547 5.56 13.44 0.84
CA SER A 547 5.29 12.00 0.64
C SER A 547 4.83 11.31 1.93
N LEU A 548 5.40 11.66 3.10
CA LEU A 548 4.96 11.17 4.40
C LEU A 548 3.50 11.61 4.71
N THR A 549 3.17 12.87 4.44
CA THR A 549 1.81 13.37 4.63
C THR A 549 0.80 12.59 3.80
N TYR A 550 1.09 12.36 2.51
CA TYR A 550 0.22 11.55 1.65
C TYR A 550 0.15 10.10 2.09
N HIS A 551 1.25 9.54 2.61
CA HIS A 551 1.23 8.20 3.19
C HIS A 551 0.28 8.12 4.40
N HIS A 552 0.34 9.08 5.33
CA HIS A 552 -0.58 9.16 6.47
C HIS A 552 -2.04 9.29 6.01
N VAL A 553 -2.30 10.15 5.01
CA VAL A 553 -3.64 10.30 4.40
C VAL A 553 -4.15 8.99 3.85
N SER A 554 -3.33 8.24 3.11
CA SER A 554 -3.70 6.95 2.53
C SER A 554 -4.01 5.89 3.60
N GLN A 555 -3.19 5.81 4.64
CA GLN A 555 -3.40 4.82 5.73
C GLN A 555 -4.71 5.07 6.48
N LEU A 556 -5.06 6.33 6.70
CA LEU A 556 -6.24 6.72 7.45
C LEU A 556 -7.51 6.82 6.57
N SER A 557 -7.38 6.96 5.25
CA SER A 557 -8.53 6.88 4.34
C SER A 557 -9.22 5.51 4.41
N ASN A 558 -8.44 4.46 4.71
CA ASN A 558 -8.91 3.09 4.91
C ASN A 558 -9.35 2.79 6.36
N SER A 559 -9.20 3.73 7.29
CA SER A 559 -9.62 3.58 8.68
C SER A 559 -11.15 3.53 8.81
N GLN A 560 -11.65 2.70 9.72
CA GLN A 560 -13.07 2.65 10.08
C GLN A 560 -13.50 3.84 10.94
N ASP A 561 -12.55 4.57 11.53
CA ASP A 561 -12.84 5.78 12.28
C ASP A 561 -13.15 6.95 11.33
N ALA A 562 -14.44 7.21 11.14
CA ALA A 562 -14.92 8.28 10.27
C ALA A 562 -14.47 9.68 10.73
N LEU A 563 -14.33 9.89 12.05
CA LEU A 563 -13.88 11.16 12.61
C LEU A 563 -12.40 11.41 12.33
N ALA A 564 -11.56 10.41 12.58
CA ALA A 564 -10.14 10.49 12.28
C ALA A 564 -9.88 10.67 10.78
N ARG A 565 -10.64 9.99 9.93
CA ARG A 565 -10.56 10.13 8.47
C ARG A 565 -10.91 11.56 8.02
N ARG A 566 -12.05 12.11 8.49
CA ARG A 566 -12.45 13.51 8.19
C ARG A 566 -11.42 14.51 8.68
N TRP A 567 -10.91 14.30 9.87
CA TRP A 567 -9.90 15.17 10.46
C TRP A 567 -8.63 15.19 9.64
N LEU A 568 -8.09 14.03 9.30
CA LEU A 568 -6.82 13.93 8.59
C LEU A 568 -6.85 14.51 7.19
N LEU A 569 -7.93 14.24 6.44
CA LEU A 569 -8.08 14.81 5.10
C LEU A 569 -8.05 16.31 5.11
N ARG A 570 -8.67 16.92 6.14
CA ARG A 570 -8.68 18.34 6.33
C ARG A 570 -7.32 18.87 6.77
N TRP A 571 -6.78 18.28 7.83
CA TRP A 571 -5.51 18.69 8.42
C TRP A 571 -4.30 18.36 7.55
N GLY A 572 -4.26 17.18 6.94
CA GLY A 572 -3.17 16.78 6.06
C GLY A 572 -2.95 17.77 4.93
N VAL A 573 -4.03 18.20 4.27
CA VAL A 573 -3.94 19.21 3.19
C VAL A 573 -3.51 20.56 3.72
N VAL A 574 -4.01 20.99 4.89
CA VAL A 574 -3.62 22.28 5.49
C VAL A 574 -2.14 22.27 5.87
N LEU A 575 -1.68 21.23 6.58
CA LEU A 575 -0.28 21.12 6.99
C LEU A 575 0.66 21.08 5.78
N LEU A 576 0.25 20.40 4.72
CA LEU A 576 1.02 20.34 3.47
C LEU A 576 1.12 21.74 2.83
N ASN A 577 0.01 22.46 2.69
CA ASN A 577 0.01 23.81 2.13
C ASN A 577 0.82 24.78 3.01
N CYS A 578 0.71 24.68 4.33
CA CYS A 578 1.52 25.48 5.26
C CYS A 578 3.01 25.14 5.13
N SER A 579 3.40 23.86 4.99
CA SER A 579 4.78 23.47 4.80
C SER A 579 5.38 24.08 3.52
N HIS A 580 4.66 24.03 2.39
CA HIS A 580 5.10 24.69 1.15
C HIS A 580 5.32 26.19 1.33
N VAL A 581 4.44 26.87 2.09
CA VAL A 581 4.62 28.29 2.37
C VAL A 581 5.83 28.54 3.27
N VAL A 582 6.05 27.69 4.27
CA VAL A 582 7.22 27.80 5.17
C VAL A 582 8.54 27.64 4.38
N TRP A 583 8.59 26.69 3.47
CA TRP A 583 9.75 26.51 2.59
C TRP A 583 9.99 27.74 1.72
N GLN A 584 8.94 28.30 1.12
CA GLN A 584 9.06 29.55 0.34
C GLN A 584 9.47 30.75 1.19
N LEU A 585 8.99 30.84 2.43
CA LEU A 585 9.43 31.89 3.37
C LEU A 585 10.91 31.75 3.73
N ARG A 586 11.46 30.53 3.76
CA ARG A 586 12.89 30.30 4.00
C ARG A 586 13.75 30.64 2.82
N ASP A 587 13.34 30.18 1.63
CA ASP A 587 14.06 30.44 0.38
C ASP A 587 13.97 31.91 -0.04
N TRP A 588 13.02 32.67 0.58
CA TRP A 588 12.84 34.05 0.29
C TRP A 588 13.96 34.89 0.92
N GLU A 589 14.88 35.36 0.08
CA GLU A 589 15.99 36.22 0.48
C GLU A 589 15.54 37.67 0.50
N SER A 590 15.68 38.33 1.65
CA SER A 590 15.47 39.76 1.80
C SER A 590 16.79 40.46 2.09
N ARG A 591 17.06 41.52 1.35
CA ARG A 591 18.17 42.44 1.62
C ARG A 591 17.88 43.45 2.74
N SER A 592 16.64 43.47 3.27
CA SER A 592 16.23 44.37 4.32
C SER A 592 15.89 43.65 5.64
N ASP A 593 16.54 44.02 6.73
CA ASP A 593 16.27 43.49 8.09
C ASP A 593 14.80 43.54 8.54
N PRO A 594 14.02 44.62 8.24
CA PRO A 594 12.63 44.67 8.66
C PRO A 594 11.75 43.57 8.08
N LEU A 595 11.95 43.24 6.81
CA LEU A 595 11.16 42.18 6.12
C LEU A 595 11.54 40.78 6.58
N SER A 596 12.81 40.54 6.91
CA SER A 596 13.22 39.26 7.50
C SER A 596 12.65 39.02 8.87
N ARG A 597 12.50 40.05 9.70
CA ARG A 597 11.79 39.98 10.99
C ARG A 597 10.32 39.60 10.83
N VAL A 598 9.64 40.18 9.83
CA VAL A 598 8.22 39.84 9.54
C VAL A 598 8.12 38.38 9.12
N ARG A 599 9.00 37.90 8.28
CA ARG A 599 9.09 36.46 7.88
C ARG A 599 9.22 35.56 9.12
N ASP A 600 10.19 35.86 10.00
CA ASP A 600 10.45 35.07 11.20
C ASP A 600 9.27 35.16 12.20
N ASN A 601 8.57 36.28 12.26
CA ASN A 601 7.34 36.42 13.03
C ASN A 601 6.23 35.52 12.49
N CYS A 602 6.04 35.41 11.17
CA CYS A 602 5.04 34.51 10.59
C CYS A 602 5.33 33.04 10.94
N ILE A 603 6.60 32.61 10.92
CA ILE A 603 6.99 31.26 11.33
C ILE A 603 6.76 31.04 12.84
N SER A 604 7.03 32.06 13.67
CA SER A 604 6.80 31.98 15.12
C SER A 604 5.31 31.94 15.48
N LEU A 605 4.46 32.66 14.76
CA LEU A 605 3.01 32.61 14.90
C LEU A 605 2.48 31.21 14.57
N LEU A 606 2.96 30.62 13.47
CA LEU A 606 2.65 29.23 13.12
C LEU A 606 3.06 28.26 14.22
N ARG A 607 4.24 28.41 14.78
CA ARG A 607 4.72 27.56 15.87
C ARG A 607 3.87 27.74 17.14
N GLY A 608 3.38 28.93 17.43
CA GLY A 608 2.47 29.23 18.56
C GLY A 608 1.10 28.55 18.40
N VAL A 609 0.58 28.46 17.18
CA VAL A 609 -0.69 27.76 16.88
C VAL A 609 -0.53 26.26 16.89
N MET A 610 0.58 25.75 16.32
CA MET A 610 0.83 24.33 16.13
C MET A 610 1.69 23.79 17.27
N SER A 611 1.09 23.11 18.21
CA SER A 611 1.82 22.35 19.23
C SER A 611 1.74 20.85 18.95
N GLU A 612 2.64 20.08 19.55
CA GLU A 612 2.61 18.60 19.46
C GLU A 612 1.28 18.03 20.01
N ARG A 613 0.64 18.72 20.95
CA ARG A 613 -0.61 18.31 21.60
C ARG A 613 -1.88 18.75 20.88
N GLY A 614 -1.82 19.73 19.99
CA GLY A 614 -2.98 20.21 19.25
C GLY A 614 -2.93 21.67 18.86
N VAL A 615 -4.02 22.15 18.26
CA VAL A 615 -4.22 23.57 17.93
C VAL A 615 -5.05 24.22 19.01
N GLN A 616 -4.56 25.33 19.51
CA GLN A 616 -5.33 26.18 20.42
C GLN A 616 -6.26 27.11 19.60
N GLN A 617 -7.57 26.87 19.63
CA GLN A 617 -8.54 27.62 18.82
C GLN A 617 -8.50 29.14 19.09
N LYS A 618 -8.33 29.56 20.35
CA LYS A 618 -8.18 30.98 20.68
C LYS A 618 -6.93 31.59 20.06
N SER A 619 -5.86 30.81 19.95
CA SER A 619 -4.62 31.23 19.28
C SER A 619 -4.77 31.27 17.76
N LEU A 620 -5.60 30.40 17.17
CA LEU A 620 -5.81 30.34 15.72
C LEU A 620 -6.49 31.64 15.21
N ALA A 621 -7.60 32.06 15.82
CA ALA A 621 -8.31 33.28 15.43
C ALA A 621 -7.43 34.52 15.57
N ALA A 622 -6.69 34.63 16.68
CA ALA A 622 -5.73 35.70 16.88
C ALA A 622 -4.62 35.72 15.83
N THR A 623 -4.10 34.53 15.48
CA THR A 623 -3.06 34.37 14.44
C THR A 623 -3.58 34.72 13.05
N LEU A 624 -4.80 34.34 12.70
CA LEU A 624 -5.43 34.71 11.43
C LEU A 624 -5.60 36.23 11.32
N ALA A 625 -6.09 36.85 12.38
CA ALA A 625 -6.21 38.32 12.44
C ALA A 625 -4.84 39.00 12.28
N GLU A 626 -3.81 38.49 12.92
CA GLU A 626 -2.46 39.07 12.84
C GLU A 626 -1.84 38.85 11.47
N LEU A 627 -1.98 37.65 10.85
CA LEU A 627 -1.53 37.41 9.48
C LEU A 627 -2.21 38.36 8.49
N GLN A 628 -3.50 38.63 8.66
CA GLN A 628 -4.19 39.58 7.82
C GLN A 628 -3.67 41.01 8.00
N ARG A 629 -3.42 41.46 9.26
CA ARG A 629 -2.78 42.75 9.51
C ARG A 629 -1.40 42.87 8.88
N ILE A 630 -0.60 41.79 8.96
CA ILE A 630 0.71 41.75 8.33
C ILE A 630 0.57 41.90 6.81
N CYS A 631 -0.35 41.17 6.16
CA CYS A 631 -0.62 41.31 4.73
C CYS A 631 -0.98 42.78 4.37
N ASP A 632 -1.92 43.38 5.09
CA ASP A 632 -2.38 44.74 4.82
C ASP A 632 -1.29 45.77 5.08
N SER A 633 -0.44 45.58 6.08
CA SER A 633 0.73 46.42 6.35
C SER A 633 1.76 46.34 5.23
N LEU A 634 2.12 45.11 4.80
CA LEU A 634 3.09 44.87 3.73
C LEU A 634 2.59 45.43 2.38
N ALA A 635 1.27 45.36 2.13
CA ALA A 635 0.67 45.86 0.90
C ALA A 635 0.78 47.39 0.75
N ARG A 636 0.85 48.14 1.89
CA ARG A 636 1.04 49.60 1.91
C ARG A 636 2.47 50.03 1.58
N HIS A 637 3.42 49.11 1.74
CA HIS A 637 4.81 49.39 1.37
C HIS A 637 5.02 49.34 -0.15
N ASN A 638 5.68 50.35 -0.68
CA ASN A 638 5.88 50.51 -2.12
C ASN A 638 7.06 49.65 -2.65
N GLN A 639 7.57 48.70 -1.85
CA GLN A 639 8.66 47.83 -2.21
C GLN A 639 8.15 46.52 -2.85
N PRO A 640 8.68 46.06 -4.00
CA PRO A 640 8.27 44.82 -4.64
C PRO A 640 8.41 43.60 -3.71
N ALA A 641 9.50 43.53 -2.94
CA ALA A 641 9.77 42.46 -1.99
C ALA A 641 8.71 42.36 -0.87
N ALA A 642 8.21 43.50 -0.37
CA ALA A 642 7.15 43.53 0.64
C ALA A 642 5.83 42.98 0.10
N ARG A 643 5.50 43.29 -1.15
CA ARG A 643 4.29 42.78 -1.83
C ARG A 643 4.37 41.28 -2.12
N GLU A 644 5.54 40.81 -2.48
CA GLU A 644 5.79 39.37 -2.66
C GLU A 644 5.62 38.63 -1.32
N LEU A 645 6.21 39.15 -0.26
CA LEU A 645 6.04 38.60 1.08
C LEU A 645 4.56 38.63 1.52
N ALA A 646 3.80 39.70 1.24
CA ALA A 646 2.38 39.75 1.49
C ALA A 646 1.60 38.65 0.76
N ALA A 647 1.94 38.36 -0.49
CA ALA A 647 1.34 37.30 -1.28
C ALA A 647 1.63 35.90 -0.67
N ILE A 648 2.84 35.68 -0.15
CA ILE A 648 3.23 34.44 0.51
C ILE A 648 2.46 34.30 1.85
N VAL A 649 2.41 35.34 2.66
CA VAL A 649 1.70 35.37 3.96
C VAL A 649 0.19 35.15 3.76
N TRP A 650 -0.41 35.75 2.73
CA TRP A 650 -1.82 35.52 2.42
C TRP A 650 -2.15 34.07 2.09
N ARG A 651 -1.25 33.37 1.39
CA ARG A 651 -1.41 31.92 1.14
C ARG A 651 -1.41 31.12 2.44
N LEU A 652 -0.60 31.56 3.43
CA LEU A 652 -0.60 30.97 4.76
C LEU A 652 -1.93 31.21 5.47
N TYR A 653 -2.44 32.43 5.41
CA TYR A 653 -3.77 32.77 5.92
C TYR A 653 -4.87 31.89 5.30
N CYS A 654 -4.92 31.80 3.97
CA CYS A 654 -5.90 30.98 3.26
C CYS A 654 -5.80 29.48 3.64
N SER A 655 -4.60 28.97 3.91
CA SER A 655 -4.42 27.59 4.34
C SER A 655 -4.93 27.35 5.76
N LEU A 656 -4.64 28.26 6.68
CA LEU A 656 -5.05 28.17 8.09
C LEU A 656 -6.54 28.47 8.30
N SER A 657 -7.16 29.35 7.51
CA SER A 657 -8.59 29.68 7.62
C SER A 657 -9.50 28.46 7.46
N GLN A 658 -9.02 27.42 6.79
CA GLN A 658 -9.71 26.14 6.71
C GLN A 658 -9.91 25.45 8.06
N LEU A 659 -9.08 25.75 9.05
CA LEU A 659 -9.15 25.15 10.38
C LEU A 659 -10.16 25.86 11.28
N GLU A 660 -10.53 27.11 10.96
CA GLU A 660 -11.48 27.93 11.75
C GLU A 660 -12.92 27.37 11.68
N GLN A 661 -13.28 26.78 10.55
CA GLN A 661 -14.59 26.10 10.40
C GLN A 661 -14.58 24.81 11.23
N ALA A 662 -15.01 24.91 12.46
CA ALA A 662 -15.15 23.94 13.55
C ALA A 662 -14.50 22.55 13.39
N PRO A 663 -13.57 22.17 14.28
CA PRO A 663 -13.24 20.77 14.48
C PRO A 663 -14.47 20.08 15.10
N PRO A 664 -14.67 18.77 14.83
CA PRO A 664 -15.63 18.01 15.64
C PRO A 664 -15.16 18.07 17.09
N GLN A 665 -15.98 18.69 17.93
CA GLN A 665 -15.76 18.77 19.36
C GLN A 665 -15.69 17.34 19.94
N GLY A 666 -14.68 17.09 20.74
CA GLY A 666 -14.54 15.87 21.52
C GLY A 666 -13.84 14.71 20.80
N THR A 667 -12.75 14.27 21.33
CA THR A 667 -12.00 13.01 21.20
C THR A 667 -10.60 13.06 20.60
N LEU A 668 -10.16 14.14 19.96
CA LEU A 668 -8.77 14.24 19.43
C LEU A 668 -7.89 15.24 20.19
N ALA A 669 -8.40 15.85 21.26
CA ALA A 669 -7.68 16.85 22.07
C ALA A 669 -7.02 16.25 23.35
N SER A 670 -7.20 14.96 23.63
CA SER A 670 -6.58 14.29 24.79
C SER A 670 -5.65 13.16 24.38
#